data_83f071ea9bec971186d71b66cec281d4
#
_entry.id   83f071ea9bec971186d71b66cec281d4
#
_cell.length_a   1.000
_cell.length_b   1.000
_cell.length_c   1.000
_cell.angle_alpha   90.00
_cell.angle_beta   90.00
_cell.angle_gamma   90.00
#
_symmetry.space_group_name_H-M   'P 1'
#
loop_
_entity.id
_entity.type
_entity.pdbx_description
1 polymer ?
#
loop_
_entity_poly.entity_id
_entity_poly.type
_entity_poly.pdbx_seq_one_letter_code
_entity_poly.pdbx_strand_id
1 'polypeptide(L)'
;MKQHLRSLLLIIVNFASILALTPVAPVRADPVTINVSPTSLTATVELGSTVTLDLTITNTGDSDVNLLFYAGLPPATTLAARAAPPSLPIPLPQQTERIDPDLQTELANGRARFLVFFADRPDLGPALEIRDWTARGEYVYRALTEHAERSQRAVRAMLDAAGIPYQILWIANALLVEGDATLANTLAAHADVAMLTADLEVQMTPPVTTTTVSCSATNNICWNIVRIGADRVWEEFGVNGAGITVANIDSGVNYTHPALINAYRGNLGSSFDHNYNWFDPLNNTSAPNDAGIHGTHVMGTMVANPPDQPAMGVAPGAKWIAARACDASNCSLSSLITAAQWMLAPTDLNGENPRPNLRPHILNNSWAFGVGGEQTYSGYTAAWKAAGIFTVFAAGNSGNTTCSTIRSPGDYTDVVAAGATNQSDQLTYFSAIGPTSDGRIKPDLVAPGQSIFSTVSTNSYQALSGTSMAAPHIAGAVALLWSANPQLIGDYDTTYALLTGNAVPITNDSRFMSSGYAACRPDTVPNNIYGYGRLDIFAAVAAARVQVPWLILPATPSANLSSSESQTISITLDARKVAGPGIYQGRLLIYGNNLSDPPRVVPITMTVPARASHATLNGTLIDSDTGQPLRGTVTTAHGLTLVTDANGGYQLVVPGNSNQTLTAAANGFASQTQSVTPPTGSTTTLNFTLNPLRPRMTLLQDLITATVDFNQTTTITLPLRNDGNLPLSYTVTIDNEPYGVWRSDEVGGPTGGWIDPPIDRQVLNLYDDWSSAGIDLGFDFPFANDYYRTIYIGANGIITFAPFPQFNNLFNPSCLPLTETSAPAIVPLHVDFDSSAGGEISFARVSAGALITWNNVPHFGASRHLSVQALLQPNGIIRFHYRNVADLLDADQWAVGLQFNSSHQTIGCTYANNFPLALNDGLTLELRPQANPQVWLSIPGSAGGTLAAGVSADIPLTARWIGPLSSTQQARLRIVSNDPRQPVTIARVQLNEGVPAPYQVIVPMVYR
;
A
#
# COMPACT_ATOMS: atom_id res chain seq x y z
N MET A 1 -70.03 -3.29 52.40
CA MET A 1 -69.68 -3.57 50.98
C MET A 1 -69.69 -2.32 50.06
N LYS A 2 -70.42 -1.29 50.27
CA LYS A 2 -70.50 -0.05 49.46
C LYS A 2 -69.40 1.00 49.86
N GLN A 3 -68.80 0.92 51.02
CA GLN A 3 -67.69 1.84 51.45
C GLN A 3 -66.29 1.42 51.00
N HIS A 4 -66.09 0.14 50.81
CA HIS A 4 -64.75 -0.34 50.32
C HIS A 4 -64.59 -0.20 48.81
N LEU A 5 -65.70 -0.12 48.00
CA LEU A 5 -65.61 0.10 46.57
C LEU A 5 -65.27 1.55 46.22
N ARG A 6 -65.64 2.53 47.04
CA ARG A 6 -65.23 3.93 46.82
C ARG A 6 -63.76 4.24 47.12
N SER A 7 -63.21 3.58 48.10
CA SER A 7 -61.77 3.72 48.45
C SER A 7 -60.85 3.06 47.39
N LEU A 8 -61.29 1.97 46.74
CA LEU A 8 -60.57 1.33 45.67
C LEU A 8 -60.60 2.14 44.39
N LEU A 9 -61.69 2.81 44.08
CA LEU A 9 -61.87 3.66 42.88
C LEU A 9 -61.06 4.98 42.99
N LEU A 10 -60.89 5.53 44.21
CA LEU A 10 -60.06 6.72 44.45
C LEU A 10 -58.55 6.42 44.39
N ILE A 11 -58.11 5.22 44.74
CA ILE A 11 -56.72 4.80 44.62
C ILE A 11 -56.34 4.53 43.16
N ILE A 12 -57.24 3.97 42.35
CA ILE A 12 -57.02 3.72 40.91
C ILE A 12 -57.01 5.03 40.11
N VAL A 13 -57.81 6.05 40.48
CA VAL A 13 -57.83 7.36 39.82
C VAL A 13 -56.59 8.19 40.22
N ASN A 14 -56.02 8.05 41.41
CA ASN A 14 -54.80 8.74 41.79
C ASN A 14 -53.52 8.05 41.20
N PHE A 15 -53.51 6.76 40.89
CA PHE A 15 -52.40 6.11 40.22
C PHE A 15 -52.39 6.35 38.71
N ALA A 16 -53.55 6.64 38.09
CA ALA A 16 -53.65 7.01 36.67
C ALA A 16 -53.22 8.47 36.40
N SER A 17 -53.09 9.32 37.41
CA SER A 17 -52.68 10.71 37.26
C SER A 17 -51.16 10.94 37.49
N ILE A 18 -50.40 9.91 37.82
CA ILE A 18 -48.92 9.99 38.04
C ILE A 18 -48.11 9.39 36.88
N LEU A 19 -48.75 8.76 35.88
CA LEU A 19 -48.12 8.30 34.64
C LEU A 19 -48.45 9.18 33.41
N ALA A 20 -48.56 10.47 33.59
CA ALA A 20 -48.24 11.39 32.50
C ALA A 20 -46.71 11.53 32.51
N LEU A 21 -46.03 10.62 31.82
CA LEU A 21 -44.70 10.81 31.31
C LEU A 21 -44.70 12.10 30.53
N THR A 22 -44.23 13.20 31.17
CA THR A 22 -43.71 14.34 30.40
C THR A 22 -42.72 13.75 29.45
N PRO A 23 -42.82 13.95 28.12
CA PRO A 23 -41.73 13.59 27.26
C PRO A 23 -40.52 14.34 27.79
N VAL A 24 -39.51 13.61 28.26
CA VAL A 24 -38.17 14.18 28.48
C VAL A 24 -37.83 14.72 27.11
N ALA A 25 -37.87 16.03 26.95
CA ALA A 25 -37.36 16.68 25.75
C ALA A 25 -35.96 16.08 25.53
N PRO A 26 -35.64 15.63 24.32
CA PRO A 26 -34.30 15.15 24.05
C PRO A 26 -33.34 16.21 24.58
N VAL A 27 -32.42 15.80 25.47
CA VAL A 27 -31.32 16.67 25.87
C VAL A 27 -30.56 16.86 24.57
N ARG A 28 -30.94 17.91 23.86
CA ARG A 28 -30.14 18.46 22.78
C ARG A 28 -28.83 18.79 23.45
N ALA A 29 -27.71 18.20 23.02
CA ALA A 29 -26.41 18.77 23.31
C ALA A 29 -26.53 20.23 22.83
N ASP A 30 -26.53 21.17 23.76
CA ASP A 30 -26.76 22.58 23.41
C ASP A 30 -25.65 22.95 22.41
N PRO A 31 -26.01 23.56 21.27
CA PRO A 31 -25.02 24.07 20.34
C PRO A 31 -24.06 24.95 21.11
N VAL A 32 -22.77 24.87 20.78
CA VAL A 32 -21.72 25.68 21.41
C VAL A 32 -22.20 27.15 21.50
N THR A 33 -22.57 27.59 22.69
CA THR A 33 -23.12 28.89 22.93
C THR A 33 -21.98 29.87 23.20
N ILE A 34 -21.31 30.31 22.11
CA ILE A 34 -20.25 31.31 22.16
C ILE A 34 -20.68 32.59 21.42
N ASN A 35 -20.33 33.70 21.97
CA ASN A 35 -20.39 35.01 21.30
C ASN A 35 -18.99 35.41 20.84
N VAL A 36 -18.88 36.02 19.65
CA VAL A 36 -17.61 36.45 19.05
C VAL A 36 -17.68 37.90 18.66
N SER A 37 -16.70 38.71 19.06
CA SER A 37 -16.62 40.13 18.75
C SER A 37 -15.19 40.57 18.38
N PRO A 38 -14.98 41.16 17.20
CA PRO A 38 -15.98 41.47 16.16
C PRO A 38 -16.43 40.19 15.41
N THR A 39 -17.55 40.25 14.70
CA THR A 39 -18.11 39.12 13.93
C THR A 39 -17.40 38.87 12.61
N SER A 40 -16.50 39.79 12.19
CA SER A 40 -15.61 39.61 11.03
C SER A 40 -14.32 40.40 11.24
N LEU A 41 -13.22 40.00 10.62
CA LEU A 41 -11.93 40.69 10.67
C LEU A 41 -11.53 41.15 9.26
N THR A 42 -11.15 42.42 9.12
CA THR A 42 -10.71 43.04 7.86
C THR A 42 -9.51 43.92 8.07
N ALA A 43 -8.50 43.83 7.21
CA ALA A 43 -7.34 44.70 7.21
C ALA A 43 -6.74 44.90 5.81
N THR A 44 -6.13 46.09 5.61
CA THR A 44 -5.22 46.36 4.50
C THR A 44 -3.79 46.19 4.99
N VAL A 45 -3.03 45.34 4.32
CA VAL A 45 -1.65 44.96 4.70
C VAL A 45 -0.73 45.16 3.51
N GLU A 46 0.35 45.93 3.69
CA GLU A 46 1.35 46.11 2.61
C GLU A 46 2.06 44.78 2.32
N LEU A 47 2.37 44.49 1.03
CA LEU A 47 3.11 43.31 0.63
C LEU A 47 4.45 43.21 1.37
N GLY A 48 4.72 42.08 1.98
CA GLY A 48 5.93 41.87 2.80
C GLY A 48 5.77 42.25 4.27
N SER A 49 4.58 42.66 4.72
CA SER A 49 4.27 43.08 6.11
C SER A 49 3.23 42.17 6.77
N THR A 50 3.01 42.40 8.08
CA THR A 50 2.01 41.68 8.88
C THR A 50 1.15 42.69 9.66
N VAL A 51 -0.07 42.29 10.00
CA VAL A 51 -0.94 42.97 10.94
C VAL A 51 -1.57 41.96 11.90
N THR A 52 -1.71 42.32 13.17
CA THR A 52 -2.38 41.48 14.16
C THR A 52 -3.71 42.12 14.53
N LEU A 53 -4.77 41.31 14.57
CA LEU A 53 -6.14 41.72 14.91
C LEU A 53 -6.63 40.89 16.09
N ASP A 54 -7.33 41.47 17.00
CA ASP A 54 -7.85 40.80 18.19
C ASP A 54 -9.31 40.38 17.99
N LEU A 55 -9.64 39.19 18.50
CA LEU A 55 -10.97 38.62 18.51
C LEU A 55 -11.31 38.16 19.93
N THR A 56 -12.38 38.67 20.50
CA THR A 56 -12.87 38.29 21.83
C THR A 56 -13.95 37.21 21.68
N ILE A 57 -13.79 36.11 22.38
CA ILE A 57 -14.73 34.98 22.42
C ILE A 57 -15.26 34.89 23.85
N THR A 58 -16.57 34.84 24.01
CA THR A 58 -17.26 34.73 25.30
C THR A 58 -18.09 33.44 25.31
N ASN A 59 -17.91 32.61 26.31
CA ASN A 59 -18.80 31.45 26.56
C ASN A 59 -20.11 31.98 27.17
N THR A 60 -21.22 31.91 26.45
CA THR A 60 -22.55 32.32 26.89
C THR A 60 -23.41 31.18 27.35
N GLY A 61 -22.85 29.95 27.41
CA GLY A 61 -23.50 28.75 27.93
C GLY A 61 -23.32 28.58 29.43
N ASP A 62 -24.01 27.61 30.01
CA ASP A 62 -24.02 27.33 31.46
C ASP A 62 -22.91 26.33 31.89
N SER A 63 -22.16 25.77 30.92
CA SER A 63 -21.09 24.79 31.15
C SER A 63 -19.78 25.24 30.52
N ASP A 64 -18.67 24.66 30.97
CA ASP A 64 -17.33 24.89 30.43
C ASP A 64 -17.25 24.38 28.97
N VAL A 65 -16.57 25.14 28.09
CA VAL A 65 -16.36 24.80 26.70
C VAL A 65 -14.88 24.78 26.35
N ASN A 66 -14.42 23.70 25.73
CA ASN A 66 -13.11 23.63 25.12
C ASN A 66 -13.22 23.99 23.65
N LEU A 67 -12.58 25.06 23.25
CA LEU A 67 -12.63 25.60 21.89
C LEU A 67 -11.41 25.16 21.10
N LEU A 68 -11.62 24.78 19.83
CA LEU A 68 -10.59 24.46 18.86
C LEU A 68 -10.70 25.40 17.66
N PHE A 69 -9.57 25.96 17.21
CA PHE A 69 -9.51 26.98 16.15
C PHE A 69 -8.88 26.40 14.89
N TYR A 70 -9.57 26.57 13.74
CA TYR A 70 -9.08 26.17 12.44
C TYR A 70 -9.18 27.31 11.43
N ALA A 71 -8.17 27.46 10.57
CA ALA A 71 -8.25 28.31 9.40
C ALA A 71 -8.97 27.58 8.26
N GLY A 72 -9.85 28.27 7.52
CA GLY A 72 -10.56 27.73 6.39
C GLY A 72 -10.66 28.70 5.21
N LEU A 73 -10.85 28.19 4.00
CA LEU A 73 -11.21 29.01 2.84
C LEU A 73 -12.73 29.32 2.87
N PRO A 74 -13.17 30.39 2.20
CA PRO A 74 -14.60 30.63 1.99
C PRO A 74 -15.24 29.43 1.30
N PRO A 75 -16.52 29.12 1.52
CA PRO A 75 -17.21 28.12 0.73
C PRO A 75 -17.13 28.49 -0.76
N ALA A 76 -16.84 27.52 -1.62
CA ALA A 76 -16.83 27.76 -3.07
C ALA A 76 -18.20 28.32 -3.51
N THR A 77 -18.21 29.47 -4.16
CA THR A 77 -19.44 30.19 -4.56
C THR A 77 -20.19 29.54 -5.73
N THR A 78 -19.66 28.45 -6.29
CA THR A 78 -20.30 27.65 -7.34
C THR A 78 -20.18 26.17 -7.00
N LEU A 79 -21.12 25.66 -6.23
CA LEU A 79 -21.53 24.27 -6.45
C LEU A 79 -22.19 24.28 -7.84
N ALA A 80 -21.52 23.79 -8.87
CA ALA A 80 -22.19 23.30 -10.06
C ALA A 80 -23.34 22.42 -9.57
N ALA A 81 -24.52 22.58 -10.13
CA ALA A 81 -25.69 21.77 -9.76
C ALA A 81 -25.26 20.30 -9.76
N ARG A 82 -25.11 19.74 -8.55
CA ARG A 82 -24.67 18.36 -8.36
C ARG A 82 -25.76 17.48 -8.98
N ALA A 83 -25.36 16.52 -9.81
CA ALA A 83 -26.28 15.50 -10.25
C ALA A 83 -27.03 14.93 -9.03
N ALA A 84 -28.27 14.48 -9.24
CA ALA A 84 -29.07 13.88 -8.18
C ALA A 84 -28.20 12.88 -7.39
N PRO A 85 -28.29 12.84 -6.04
CA PRO A 85 -27.48 11.94 -5.23
C PRO A 85 -27.57 10.53 -5.79
N PRO A 86 -26.48 9.79 -5.89
CA PRO A 86 -26.52 8.42 -6.36
C PRO A 86 -27.45 7.64 -5.43
N SER A 87 -28.36 6.86 -6.01
CA SER A 87 -29.17 5.89 -5.26
C SER A 87 -28.20 4.93 -4.54
N LEU A 88 -28.41 4.73 -3.26
CA LEU A 88 -27.64 3.80 -2.42
C LEU A 88 -28.61 2.72 -1.89
N PRO A 89 -29.07 1.81 -2.77
CA PRO A 89 -29.87 0.69 -2.33
C PRO A 89 -29.02 -0.23 -1.46
N ILE A 90 -29.61 -0.70 -0.35
CA ILE A 90 -28.96 -1.72 0.47
C ILE A 90 -29.02 -3.03 -0.32
N PRO A 91 -27.88 -3.65 -0.68
CA PRO A 91 -27.88 -4.89 -1.44
C PRO A 91 -28.50 -6.04 -0.64
N LEU A 92 -29.22 -6.92 -1.35
CA LEU A 92 -29.63 -8.22 -0.82
C LEU A 92 -28.49 -9.23 -1.01
N PRO A 93 -28.29 -10.16 -0.07
CA PRO A 93 -27.48 -11.33 -0.33
C PRO A 93 -27.99 -12.06 -1.58
N GLN A 94 -27.08 -12.35 -2.52
CA GLN A 94 -27.46 -13.04 -3.76
C GLN A 94 -27.47 -14.55 -3.52
N GLN A 95 -28.68 -15.13 -3.49
CA GLN A 95 -28.84 -16.59 -3.51
C GLN A 95 -29.92 -17.00 -4.50
N THR A 96 -29.77 -18.20 -5.07
CA THR A 96 -30.69 -18.77 -6.04
C THR A 96 -31.89 -19.46 -5.39
N GLU A 97 -31.78 -19.84 -4.12
CA GLU A 97 -32.81 -20.53 -3.33
C GLU A 97 -33.24 -19.68 -2.14
N ARG A 98 -34.53 -19.73 -1.77
CA ARG A 98 -35.09 -18.96 -0.64
C ARG A 98 -34.61 -19.46 0.73
N ILE A 99 -34.17 -20.69 0.83
CA ILE A 99 -33.57 -21.27 2.03
C ILE A 99 -32.14 -21.70 1.68
N ASP A 100 -31.18 -21.14 2.38
CA ASP A 100 -29.77 -21.45 2.25
C ASP A 100 -29.49 -22.95 2.42
N PRO A 101 -28.65 -23.60 1.59
CA PRO A 101 -28.24 -25.00 1.75
C PRO A 101 -27.67 -25.35 3.13
N ASP A 102 -26.90 -24.43 3.75
CA ASP A 102 -26.36 -24.66 5.08
C ASP A 102 -27.50 -24.71 6.13
N LEU A 103 -28.47 -23.79 6.03
CA LEU A 103 -29.66 -23.81 6.87
C LEU A 103 -30.49 -25.08 6.63
N GLN A 104 -30.62 -25.54 5.40
CA GLN A 104 -31.34 -26.79 5.13
C GLN A 104 -30.67 -27.98 5.83
N THR A 105 -29.34 -28.01 5.86
CA THR A 105 -28.55 -29.06 6.53
C THR A 105 -28.76 -29.00 8.04
N GLU A 106 -28.73 -27.82 8.65
CA GLU A 106 -29.00 -27.65 10.09
C GLU A 106 -30.40 -28.08 10.46
N LEU A 107 -31.42 -27.66 9.69
CA LEU A 107 -32.82 -27.99 9.92
C LEU A 107 -33.12 -29.48 9.76
N ALA A 108 -32.35 -30.22 8.94
CA ALA A 108 -32.44 -31.67 8.85
C ALA A 108 -32.06 -32.39 10.15
N ASN A 109 -31.27 -31.73 11.01
CA ASN A 109 -30.87 -32.21 12.33
C ASN A 109 -31.79 -31.72 13.48
N GLY A 110 -32.83 -30.95 13.18
CA GLY A 110 -33.85 -30.51 14.14
C GLY A 110 -34.11 -29.01 14.06
N ARG A 111 -33.94 -28.29 15.19
CA ARG A 111 -34.13 -26.84 15.25
C ARG A 111 -32.82 -26.12 14.95
N ALA A 112 -32.91 -25.01 14.22
CA ALA A 112 -31.82 -24.13 13.90
C ALA A 112 -32.13 -22.69 14.26
N ARG A 113 -31.08 -21.89 14.48
CA ARG A 113 -31.16 -20.44 14.60
C ARG A 113 -30.79 -19.82 13.26
N PHE A 114 -31.68 -19.00 12.71
CA PHE A 114 -31.52 -18.49 11.36
C PHE A 114 -32.00 -17.05 11.19
N LEU A 115 -31.52 -16.40 10.16
CA LEU A 115 -31.85 -15.04 9.76
C LEU A 115 -32.93 -15.09 8.66
N VAL A 116 -33.95 -14.26 8.80
CA VAL A 116 -35.03 -14.06 7.82
C VAL A 116 -34.88 -12.68 7.20
N PHE A 117 -34.40 -12.59 5.97
CA PHE A 117 -34.22 -11.32 5.26
C PHE A 117 -35.45 -10.96 4.45
N PHE A 118 -35.81 -9.66 4.50
CA PHE A 118 -36.95 -9.11 3.76
C PHE A 118 -36.48 -8.51 2.42
N ALA A 119 -37.37 -8.58 1.41
CA ALA A 119 -37.03 -8.17 0.05
C ALA A 119 -36.96 -6.65 -0.12
N ASP A 120 -37.83 -5.90 0.58
CA ASP A 120 -37.90 -4.45 0.47
C ASP A 120 -36.74 -3.76 1.20
N ARG A 121 -36.11 -2.74 0.58
CA ARG A 121 -34.92 -2.03 1.09
C ARG A 121 -35.10 -0.53 0.94
N PRO A 122 -34.75 0.28 1.97
CA PRO A 122 -34.75 1.73 1.83
C PRO A 122 -33.58 2.22 0.98
N ASP A 123 -33.81 3.32 0.25
CA ASP A 123 -32.73 4.08 -0.38
C ASP A 123 -32.16 5.08 0.61
N LEU A 124 -30.88 4.93 0.95
CA LEU A 124 -30.17 5.82 1.87
C LEU A 124 -29.37 6.92 1.15
N GLY A 125 -29.45 7.03 -0.18
CA GLY A 125 -28.78 8.06 -0.97
C GLY A 125 -28.99 9.49 -0.45
N PRO A 126 -30.20 9.91 -0.05
CA PRO A 126 -30.45 11.25 0.50
C PRO A 126 -29.61 11.60 1.74
N ALA A 127 -29.17 10.60 2.52
CA ALA A 127 -28.30 10.82 3.69
C ALA A 127 -26.95 11.42 3.32
N LEU A 128 -26.44 11.15 2.12
CA LEU A 128 -25.13 11.64 1.65
C LEU A 128 -25.08 13.17 1.50
N GLU A 129 -26.25 13.81 1.32
CA GLU A 129 -26.37 15.27 1.22
C GLU A 129 -26.44 15.95 2.59
N ILE A 130 -26.67 15.20 3.67
CA ILE A 130 -26.78 15.74 5.02
C ILE A 130 -25.37 15.87 5.61
N ARG A 131 -24.90 17.11 5.78
CA ARG A 131 -23.57 17.40 6.31
C ARG A 131 -23.50 17.38 7.85
N ASP A 132 -24.61 17.74 8.50
CA ASP A 132 -24.70 17.71 9.96
C ASP A 132 -24.65 16.27 10.47
N TRP A 133 -23.68 15.98 11.36
CA TRP A 133 -23.41 14.64 11.88
C TRP A 133 -24.65 14.05 12.57
N THR A 134 -25.27 14.81 13.47
CA THR A 134 -26.44 14.37 14.24
C THR A 134 -27.62 14.10 13.33
N ALA A 135 -27.99 15.09 12.49
CA ALA A 135 -29.11 14.96 11.57
C ALA A 135 -28.96 13.80 10.58
N ARG A 136 -27.70 13.54 10.09
CA ARG A 136 -27.41 12.44 9.18
C ARG A 136 -27.61 11.09 9.86
N GLY A 137 -27.09 10.91 11.08
CA GLY A 137 -27.27 9.68 11.84
C GLY A 137 -28.73 9.40 12.18
N GLU A 138 -29.46 10.42 12.61
CA GLU A 138 -30.90 10.34 12.91
C GLU A 138 -31.73 10.00 11.67
N TYR A 139 -31.41 10.60 10.51
CA TYR A 139 -32.05 10.29 9.24
C TYR A 139 -31.87 8.81 8.87
N VAL A 140 -30.64 8.30 8.90
CA VAL A 140 -30.36 6.89 8.52
C VAL A 140 -31.00 5.93 9.49
N TYR A 141 -30.87 6.17 10.81
CA TYR A 141 -31.51 5.35 11.83
C TYR A 141 -33.03 5.27 11.64
N ARG A 142 -33.70 6.42 11.48
CA ARG A 142 -35.14 6.49 11.27
C ARG A 142 -35.55 5.81 9.96
N ALA A 143 -34.85 6.06 8.86
CA ALA A 143 -35.16 5.44 7.58
C ALA A 143 -35.14 3.91 7.66
N LEU A 144 -34.11 3.34 8.34
CA LEU A 144 -33.97 1.91 8.51
C LEU A 144 -35.00 1.30 9.46
N THR A 145 -35.22 1.93 10.62
CA THR A 145 -36.17 1.40 11.63
C THR A 145 -37.61 1.49 11.19
N GLU A 146 -38.05 2.63 10.65
CA GLU A 146 -39.41 2.79 10.10
C GLU A 146 -39.68 1.84 8.92
N HIS A 147 -38.64 1.61 8.10
CA HIS A 147 -38.72 0.69 6.99
C HIS A 147 -38.90 -0.75 7.48
N ALA A 148 -38.03 -1.19 8.41
CA ALA A 148 -38.13 -2.53 9.02
C ALA A 148 -39.49 -2.75 9.71
N GLU A 149 -39.99 -1.74 10.43
CA GLU A 149 -41.27 -1.82 11.08
C GLU A 149 -42.44 -2.05 10.09
N ARG A 150 -42.39 -1.38 8.94
CA ARG A 150 -43.42 -1.56 7.89
C ARG A 150 -43.31 -2.91 7.19
N SER A 151 -42.11 -3.28 6.72
CA SER A 151 -41.90 -4.48 5.91
C SER A 151 -41.97 -5.78 6.69
N GLN A 152 -41.62 -5.78 7.98
CA GLN A 152 -41.65 -6.95 8.85
C GLN A 152 -42.99 -7.21 9.52
N ARG A 153 -43.93 -6.26 9.45
CA ARG A 153 -45.16 -6.26 10.24
C ARG A 153 -45.97 -7.57 10.12
N ALA A 154 -46.15 -8.08 8.91
CA ALA A 154 -46.94 -9.28 8.68
C ALA A 154 -46.29 -10.55 9.26
N VAL A 155 -44.98 -10.70 9.05
CA VAL A 155 -44.22 -11.84 9.57
C VAL A 155 -44.13 -11.78 11.10
N ARG A 156 -43.87 -10.60 11.67
CA ARG A 156 -43.85 -10.43 13.12
C ARG A 156 -45.18 -10.80 13.77
N ALA A 157 -46.30 -10.31 13.20
CA ALA A 157 -47.64 -10.66 13.69
C ALA A 157 -47.90 -12.18 13.63
N MET A 158 -47.39 -12.89 12.62
CA MET A 158 -47.47 -14.34 12.51
C MET A 158 -46.64 -15.03 13.61
N LEU A 159 -45.40 -14.58 13.86
CA LEU A 159 -44.56 -15.10 14.91
C LEU A 159 -45.12 -14.84 16.31
N ASP A 160 -45.66 -13.62 16.56
CA ASP A 160 -46.34 -13.26 17.80
C ASP A 160 -47.56 -14.14 18.08
N ALA A 161 -48.41 -14.39 17.03
CA ALA A 161 -49.58 -15.27 17.14
C ALA A 161 -49.21 -16.74 17.43
N ALA A 162 -48.00 -17.16 16.96
CA ALA A 162 -47.45 -18.50 17.21
C ALA A 162 -46.66 -18.59 18.53
N GLY A 163 -46.49 -17.48 19.25
CA GLY A 163 -45.67 -17.41 20.45
C GLY A 163 -44.17 -17.69 20.22
N ILE A 164 -43.65 -17.43 19.03
CA ILE A 164 -42.25 -17.66 18.63
C ILE A 164 -41.47 -16.40 18.88
N PRO A 165 -40.41 -16.43 19.74
CA PRO A 165 -39.58 -15.29 20.00
C PRO A 165 -38.69 -14.97 18.79
N TYR A 166 -38.46 -13.69 18.55
CA TYR A 166 -37.56 -13.20 17.48
C TYR A 166 -36.83 -11.94 17.93
N GLN A 167 -35.68 -11.67 17.29
CA GLN A 167 -34.93 -10.42 17.45
C GLN A 167 -35.00 -9.59 16.16
N ILE A 168 -35.27 -8.28 16.32
CA ILE A 168 -35.36 -7.36 15.19
C ILE A 168 -33.95 -6.88 14.81
N LEU A 169 -33.57 -7.16 13.57
CA LEU A 169 -32.30 -6.71 12.98
C LEU A 169 -32.62 -5.65 11.91
N TRP A 170 -32.99 -4.44 12.38
CA TRP A 170 -33.49 -3.36 11.53
C TRP A 170 -32.47 -2.84 10.53
N ILE A 171 -31.15 -2.87 10.85
CA ILE A 171 -30.08 -2.38 9.96
C ILE A 171 -30.02 -3.14 8.64
N ALA A 172 -30.39 -4.42 8.65
CA ALA A 172 -30.41 -5.26 7.48
C ALA A 172 -31.81 -5.63 7.00
N ASN A 173 -32.82 -5.07 7.63
CA ASN A 173 -34.20 -5.47 7.43
C ASN A 173 -34.37 -7.00 7.53
N ALA A 174 -33.96 -7.56 8.67
CA ALA A 174 -34.02 -8.99 8.96
C ALA A 174 -34.59 -9.27 10.35
N LEU A 175 -35.00 -10.52 10.56
CA LEU A 175 -35.34 -11.08 11.88
C LEU A 175 -34.40 -12.25 12.17
N LEU A 176 -33.98 -12.39 13.42
CA LEU A 176 -33.34 -13.60 13.92
C LEU A 176 -34.41 -14.46 14.62
N VAL A 177 -34.53 -15.71 14.20
CA VAL A 177 -35.55 -16.65 14.67
C VAL A 177 -34.92 -18.00 14.96
N GLU A 178 -35.46 -18.73 15.93
CA GLU A 178 -35.11 -20.12 16.17
C GLU A 178 -36.34 -21.03 15.89
N GLY A 179 -36.19 -22.02 15.00
CA GLY A 179 -37.29 -22.88 14.59
C GLY A 179 -36.87 -24.16 13.89
N ASP A 180 -37.86 -24.95 13.52
CA ASP A 180 -37.70 -26.17 12.74
C ASP A 180 -37.94 -25.95 11.24
N ALA A 181 -37.78 -26.99 10.44
CA ALA A 181 -38.02 -26.94 8.99
C ALA A 181 -39.42 -26.49 8.62
N THR A 182 -40.45 -26.75 9.45
CA THR A 182 -41.85 -26.38 9.20
C THR A 182 -41.96 -24.85 9.29
N LEU A 183 -41.42 -24.24 10.31
CA LEU A 183 -41.39 -22.79 10.48
C LEU A 183 -40.58 -22.13 9.36
N ALA A 184 -39.40 -22.64 9.06
CA ALA A 184 -38.54 -22.08 8.00
C ALA A 184 -39.25 -22.09 6.63
N ASN A 185 -39.90 -23.20 6.25
CA ASN A 185 -40.69 -23.29 5.02
C ASN A 185 -41.88 -22.33 5.01
N THR A 186 -42.57 -22.15 6.15
CA THR A 186 -43.67 -21.20 6.28
C THR A 186 -43.20 -19.77 6.07
N LEU A 187 -42.08 -19.39 6.67
CA LEU A 187 -41.47 -18.06 6.51
C LEU A 187 -40.95 -17.83 5.10
N ALA A 188 -40.29 -18.82 4.49
CA ALA A 188 -39.81 -18.73 3.12
C ALA A 188 -40.94 -18.60 2.08
N ALA A 189 -42.12 -19.12 2.38
CA ALA A 189 -43.29 -18.99 1.49
C ALA A 189 -43.92 -17.58 1.55
N HIS A 190 -43.60 -16.74 2.55
CA HIS A 190 -44.14 -15.39 2.68
C HIS A 190 -43.62 -14.47 1.58
N ALA A 191 -44.55 -13.64 1.01
CA ALA A 191 -44.21 -12.80 -0.15
C ALA A 191 -43.14 -11.73 0.16
N ASP A 192 -43.13 -11.20 1.38
CA ASP A 192 -42.18 -10.15 1.80
C ASP A 192 -40.83 -10.70 2.19
N VAL A 193 -40.68 -12.02 2.34
CA VAL A 193 -39.40 -12.67 2.70
C VAL A 193 -38.61 -12.96 1.44
N ALA A 194 -37.39 -12.47 1.40
CA ALA A 194 -36.45 -12.70 0.33
C ALA A 194 -35.76 -14.06 0.47
N MET A 195 -35.14 -14.28 1.64
CA MET A 195 -34.38 -15.50 1.90
C MET A 195 -34.20 -15.76 3.41
N LEU A 196 -33.87 -17.00 3.74
CA LEU A 196 -33.47 -17.47 5.05
C LEU A 196 -32.03 -18.01 4.97
N THR A 197 -31.14 -17.63 5.93
CA THR A 197 -29.79 -18.14 6.05
C THR A 197 -29.52 -18.67 7.45
N ALA A 198 -28.62 -19.63 7.57
CA ALA A 198 -28.11 -20.07 8.86
C ALA A 198 -27.45 -18.90 9.63
N ASP A 199 -27.43 -18.98 10.95
CA ASP A 199 -26.63 -18.07 11.80
C ASP A 199 -25.18 -18.55 11.81
N LEU A 200 -24.49 -18.33 10.69
CA LEU A 200 -23.15 -18.85 10.41
C LEU A 200 -22.12 -18.41 11.44
N GLU A 201 -21.20 -19.31 11.79
CA GLU A 201 -20.00 -18.96 12.53
C GLU A 201 -18.93 -18.38 11.60
N VAL A 202 -18.45 -17.20 11.94
CA VAL A 202 -17.35 -16.51 11.29
C VAL A 202 -16.10 -16.74 12.12
N GLN A 203 -15.12 -17.45 11.59
CA GLN A 203 -13.87 -17.70 12.28
C GLN A 203 -12.98 -16.45 12.24
N MET A 204 -12.60 -15.96 13.41
CA MET A 204 -11.49 -15.03 13.50
C MET A 204 -10.20 -15.76 13.13
N THR A 205 -9.51 -15.30 12.10
CA THR A 205 -8.19 -15.86 11.77
C THR A 205 -7.21 -15.50 12.88
N PRO A 206 -6.68 -16.47 13.65
CA PRO A 206 -5.77 -16.16 14.73
C PRO A 206 -4.56 -15.39 14.20
N PRO A 207 -4.13 -14.32 14.87
CA PRO A 207 -2.90 -13.65 14.50
C PRO A 207 -1.71 -14.58 14.76
N VAL A 208 -0.70 -14.49 13.91
CA VAL A 208 0.56 -15.22 14.14
C VAL A 208 1.31 -14.53 15.29
N THR A 209 1.48 -15.24 16.40
CA THR A 209 2.24 -14.73 17.55
C THR A 209 3.72 -14.75 17.23
N THR A 210 4.43 -13.68 17.58
CA THR A 210 5.89 -13.60 17.49
C THR A 210 6.50 -13.52 18.89
N THR A 211 7.71 -14.04 19.06
CA THR A 211 8.43 -14.00 20.35
C THR A 211 9.05 -12.63 20.67
N THR A 212 8.77 -11.61 19.86
CA THR A 212 9.32 -10.27 20.06
C THR A 212 8.64 -9.59 21.24
N VAL A 213 9.42 -9.20 22.24
CA VAL A 213 8.95 -8.58 23.51
C VAL A 213 8.97 -7.05 23.47
N SER A 214 9.42 -6.43 22.40
CA SER A 214 9.44 -4.97 22.20
C SER A 214 9.34 -4.61 20.73
N CYS A 215 8.89 -3.38 20.43
CA CYS A 215 9.00 -2.89 19.05
C CYS A 215 10.43 -2.43 18.75
N SER A 216 10.81 -2.49 17.47
CA SER A 216 11.98 -1.76 16.99
C SER A 216 11.65 -0.27 17.01
N ALA A 217 12.13 0.44 18.05
CA ALA A 217 11.78 1.84 18.29
C ALA A 217 12.89 2.78 17.84
N THR A 218 12.49 3.89 17.21
CA THR A 218 13.36 5.05 16.93
C THR A 218 12.82 6.24 17.72
N ASN A 219 13.66 6.91 18.49
CA ASN A 219 13.24 8.04 19.36
C ASN A 219 12.04 7.72 20.27
N ASN A 220 12.00 6.51 20.82
CA ASN A 220 10.89 6.02 21.64
C ASN A 220 9.53 5.92 20.92
N ILE A 221 9.55 5.72 19.58
CA ILE A 221 8.37 5.51 18.75
C ILE A 221 8.54 4.20 17.98
N CYS A 222 7.51 3.35 17.96
CA CYS A 222 7.53 2.08 17.25
C CYS A 222 7.67 2.26 15.74
N TRP A 223 8.41 1.38 15.08
CA TRP A 223 8.74 1.44 13.65
C TRP A 223 7.53 1.62 12.74
N ASN A 224 6.41 0.98 13.06
CA ASN A 224 5.18 1.01 12.29
C ASN A 224 4.55 2.41 12.27
N ILE A 225 4.66 3.17 13.35
CA ILE A 225 4.19 4.55 13.47
C ILE A 225 5.03 5.47 12.59
N VAL A 226 6.36 5.34 12.69
CA VAL A 226 7.32 6.09 11.87
C VAL A 226 7.13 5.75 10.38
N ARG A 227 6.89 4.45 10.09
CA ARG A 227 6.76 3.98 8.71
C ARG A 227 5.61 4.62 7.94
N ILE A 228 4.49 4.87 8.60
CA ILE A 228 3.34 5.55 8.00
C ILE A 228 3.36 7.09 8.17
N GLY A 229 4.38 7.65 8.87
CA GLY A 229 4.54 9.09 9.10
C GLY A 229 3.57 9.67 10.12
N ALA A 230 3.00 8.88 11.03
CA ALA A 230 2.08 9.38 12.05
C ALA A 230 2.81 10.23 13.12
N ASP A 231 4.03 9.88 13.48
CA ASP A 231 4.94 10.65 14.33
C ASP A 231 5.14 12.08 13.80
N ARG A 232 5.35 12.22 12.52
CA ARG A 232 5.49 13.53 11.86
C ARG A 232 4.19 14.33 11.88
N VAL A 233 3.03 13.69 11.78
CA VAL A 233 1.73 14.37 11.94
C VAL A 233 1.61 14.97 13.33
N TRP A 234 2.03 14.24 14.37
CA TRP A 234 2.01 14.75 15.75
C TRP A 234 3.00 15.91 15.93
N GLU A 235 4.23 15.75 15.46
CA GLU A 235 5.32 16.72 15.66
C GLU A 235 5.13 17.98 14.81
N GLU A 236 4.90 17.83 13.51
CA GLU A 236 4.90 18.95 12.57
C GLU A 236 3.54 19.70 12.54
N PHE A 237 2.43 18.98 12.80
CA PHE A 237 1.09 19.55 12.70
C PHE A 237 0.38 19.69 14.04
N GLY A 238 0.91 19.12 15.13
CA GLY A 238 0.27 19.11 16.45
C GLY A 238 -1.03 18.32 16.50
N VAL A 239 -1.25 17.42 15.55
CA VAL A 239 -2.49 16.65 15.38
C VAL A 239 -2.28 15.22 15.89
N ASN A 240 -3.13 14.76 16.82
CA ASN A 240 -3.01 13.45 17.45
C ASN A 240 -4.31 12.63 17.46
N GLY A 241 -5.36 13.08 16.74
CA GLY A 241 -6.67 12.43 16.68
C GLY A 241 -7.72 12.99 17.65
N ALA A 242 -7.38 14.07 18.38
CA ALA A 242 -8.33 14.71 19.32
C ALA A 242 -9.65 15.08 18.63
N GLY A 243 -10.77 14.90 19.34
CA GLY A 243 -12.12 15.18 18.86
C GLY A 243 -12.75 14.03 18.02
N ILE A 244 -12.01 12.97 17.72
CA ILE A 244 -12.48 11.83 16.93
C ILE A 244 -12.74 10.62 17.86
N THR A 245 -13.82 9.87 17.56
CA THR A 245 -14.13 8.58 18.21
C THR A 245 -13.93 7.46 17.23
N VAL A 246 -13.05 6.51 17.55
CA VAL A 246 -12.86 5.26 16.81
C VAL A 246 -13.59 4.11 17.51
N ALA A 247 -13.88 3.05 16.78
CA ALA A 247 -14.47 1.84 17.34
C ALA A 247 -13.91 0.58 16.68
N ASN A 248 -14.07 -0.56 17.36
CA ASN A 248 -13.93 -1.89 16.75
C ASN A 248 -15.12 -2.80 17.09
N ILE A 249 -15.43 -3.70 16.15
CA ILE A 249 -16.25 -4.90 16.37
C ILE A 249 -15.27 -6.06 16.40
N ASP A 250 -15.05 -6.70 17.58
CA ASP A 250 -13.96 -7.65 17.77
C ASP A 250 -14.23 -8.57 18.98
N SER A 251 -13.20 -9.16 19.57
CA SER A 251 -13.28 -9.97 20.81
C SER A 251 -13.52 -9.17 22.09
N GLY A 252 -13.62 -7.84 22.00
CA GLY A 252 -13.75 -6.89 23.09
C GLY A 252 -12.47 -6.08 23.32
N VAL A 253 -12.48 -5.23 24.36
CA VAL A 253 -11.32 -4.39 24.73
C VAL A 253 -11.20 -4.31 26.24
N ASN A 254 -10.00 -4.51 26.76
CA ASN A 254 -9.70 -4.28 28.17
C ASN A 254 -9.56 -2.78 28.45
N TYR A 255 -10.62 -2.15 28.98
CA TYR A 255 -10.64 -0.70 29.24
C TYR A 255 -9.74 -0.26 30.40
N THR A 256 -9.33 -1.18 31.28
CA THR A 256 -8.43 -0.88 32.41
C THR A 256 -6.96 -0.87 32.03
N HIS A 257 -6.62 -1.24 30.77
CA HIS A 257 -5.23 -1.24 30.30
C HIS A 257 -4.62 0.17 30.42
N PRO A 258 -3.45 0.37 31.05
CA PRO A 258 -2.86 1.69 31.33
C PRO A 258 -2.70 2.56 30.07
N ALA A 259 -2.43 1.98 28.91
CA ALA A 259 -2.28 2.70 27.65
C ALA A 259 -3.61 3.05 26.96
N LEU A 260 -4.75 2.48 27.38
CA LEU A 260 -6.07 2.65 26.75
C LEU A 260 -7.08 3.38 27.62
N ILE A 261 -6.93 3.34 28.94
CA ILE A 261 -7.91 3.86 29.90
C ILE A 261 -8.26 5.34 29.69
N ASN A 262 -7.26 6.18 29.38
CA ASN A 262 -7.46 7.60 29.15
C ASN A 262 -8.13 7.92 27.82
N ALA A 263 -8.03 7.03 26.84
CA ALA A 263 -8.67 7.15 25.53
C ALA A 263 -10.11 6.58 25.53
N TYR A 264 -10.51 5.82 26.53
CA TYR A 264 -11.87 5.30 26.65
C TYR A 264 -12.88 6.45 26.79
N ARG A 265 -13.88 6.53 25.88
CA ARG A 265 -14.88 7.61 25.90
C ARG A 265 -15.72 7.59 27.17
N GLY A 266 -15.95 6.41 27.74
CA GLY A 266 -16.66 6.23 28.99
C GLY A 266 -15.87 6.57 30.25
N ASN A 267 -14.60 6.96 30.16
CA ASN A 267 -13.80 7.41 31.30
C ASN A 267 -14.11 8.89 31.62
N LEU A 268 -14.76 9.12 32.75
CA LEU A 268 -15.11 10.45 33.28
C LEU A 268 -14.09 10.98 34.31
N GLY A 269 -12.90 10.36 34.37
CA GLY A 269 -11.84 10.70 35.34
C GLY A 269 -11.99 10.00 36.68
N SER A 270 -13.02 10.29 37.44
CA SER A 270 -13.29 9.69 38.78
C SER A 270 -14.22 8.47 38.71
N SER A 271 -14.86 8.22 37.58
CA SER A 271 -15.83 7.12 37.38
C SER A 271 -15.86 6.71 35.93
N PHE A 272 -16.60 5.64 35.63
CA PHE A 272 -16.80 5.17 34.26
C PHE A 272 -18.29 5.10 33.95
N ASP A 273 -18.66 5.56 32.75
CA ASP A 273 -19.99 5.39 32.17
C ASP A 273 -19.86 4.48 30.95
N HIS A 274 -20.39 3.28 31.06
CA HIS A 274 -20.35 2.29 29.98
C HIS A 274 -21.54 2.39 29.01
N ASN A 275 -22.60 3.14 29.36
CA ASN A 275 -23.71 3.40 28.43
C ASN A 275 -23.20 4.09 27.17
N TYR A 276 -23.64 3.65 25.99
CA TYR A 276 -23.25 4.17 24.69
C TYR A 276 -21.75 4.00 24.33
N ASN A 277 -20.96 3.37 25.22
CA ASN A 277 -19.52 3.22 25.07
C ASN A 277 -19.05 1.76 25.00
N TRP A 278 -19.94 0.85 25.41
CA TRP A 278 -19.69 -0.59 25.43
C TRP A 278 -20.94 -1.38 25.04
N PHE A 279 -20.75 -2.44 24.25
CA PHE A 279 -21.79 -3.37 23.87
C PHE A 279 -21.27 -4.80 23.79
N ASP A 280 -21.98 -5.75 24.42
CA ASP A 280 -21.65 -7.18 24.41
C ASP A 280 -22.89 -8.02 24.10
N PRO A 281 -23.22 -8.28 22.81
CA PRO A 281 -24.37 -9.10 22.43
C PRO A 281 -24.21 -10.60 22.78
N LEU A 282 -23.00 -11.06 23.15
CA LEU A 282 -22.73 -12.45 23.46
C LEU A 282 -23.04 -12.79 24.92
N ASN A 283 -22.56 -11.97 25.88
CA ASN A 283 -22.64 -12.26 27.30
C ASN A 283 -23.27 -11.13 28.11
N ASN A 284 -23.69 -10.06 27.46
CA ASN A 284 -24.34 -8.90 28.07
C ASN A 284 -23.55 -8.36 29.29
N THR A 285 -22.21 -8.28 29.18
CA THR A 285 -21.36 -7.77 30.26
C THR A 285 -21.56 -6.26 30.44
N SER A 286 -21.59 -5.81 31.69
CA SER A 286 -21.85 -4.41 32.04
C SER A 286 -20.64 -3.48 31.91
N ALA A 287 -19.45 -4.01 31.61
CA ALA A 287 -18.21 -3.25 31.44
C ALA A 287 -17.35 -3.88 30.36
N PRO A 288 -16.54 -3.06 29.62
CA PRO A 288 -15.67 -3.57 28.56
C PRO A 288 -14.68 -4.62 29.07
N ASN A 289 -14.58 -5.69 28.36
CA ASN A 289 -13.61 -6.77 28.58
C ASN A 289 -13.24 -7.40 27.26
N ASP A 290 -12.15 -8.16 27.22
CA ASP A 290 -11.70 -8.89 26.03
C ASP A 290 -11.68 -10.39 26.33
N ALA A 291 -12.40 -11.16 25.54
CA ALA A 291 -12.44 -12.63 25.66
C ALA A 291 -11.12 -13.29 25.25
N GLY A 292 -10.34 -12.59 24.44
CA GLY A 292 -9.02 -12.99 23.95
C GLY A 292 -7.96 -11.93 24.24
N ILE A 293 -7.21 -11.61 23.23
CA ILE A 293 -6.22 -10.53 23.24
C ILE A 293 -6.35 -9.63 22.01
N HIS A 294 -7.12 -10.07 21.03
CA HIS A 294 -7.12 -9.54 19.67
C HIS A 294 -7.73 -8.13 19.61
N GLY A 295 -8.93 -7.93 20.15
CA GLY A 295 -9.59 -6.63 20.09
C GLY A 295 -8.87 -5.55 20.91
N THR A 296 -8.25 -5.91 22.03
CA THR A 296 -7.38 -5.00 22.82
C THR A 296 -6.14 -4.61 22.02
N HIS A 297 -5.53 -5.55 21.28
CA HIS A 297 -4.36 -5.30 20.44
C HIS A 297 -4.69 -4.37 19.28
N VAL A 298 -5.79 -4.62 18.61
CA VAL A 298 -6.31 -3.81 17.50
C VAL A 298 -6.62 -2.38 17.98
N MET A 299 -7.30 -2.23 19.12
CA MET A 299 -7.60 -0.91 19.69
C MET A 299 -6.31 -0.17 20.07
N GLY A 300 -5.34 -0.87 20.64
CA GLY A 300 -4.05 -0.29 21.00
C GLY A 300 -3.30 0.26 19.79
N THR A 301 -3.34 -0.44 18.66
CA THR A 301 -2.73 0.03 17.41
C THR A 301 -3.39 1.32 16.90
N MET A 302 -4.69 1.50 17.13
CA MET A 302 -5.36 2.77 16.80
C MET A 302 -5.00 3.91 17.76
N VAL A 303 -5.05 3.70 19.10
CA VAL A 303 -5.10 4.82 20.07
C VAL A 303 -4.21 4.70 21.30
N ALA A 304 -3.40 3.64 21.47
CA ALA A 304 -2.63 3.46 22.68
C ALA A 304 -1.66 4.63 22.92
N ASN A 305 -1.66 5.10 24.18
CA ASN A 305 -0.73 6.09 24.70
C ASN A 305 -0.09 5.56 25.99
N PRO A 306 0.91 4.69 25.88
CA PRO A 306 1.51 4.03 27.03
C PRO A 306 2.37 5.00 27.85
N PRO A 307 2.34 4.92 29.20
CA PRO A 307 3.17 5.75 30.06
C PRO A 307 4.64 5.31 30.11
N ASP A 308 4.92 4.05 29.82
CA ASP A 308 6.19 3.36 30.11
C ASP A 308 6.76 2.55 28.92
N GLN A 309 6.14 2.64 27.75
CA GLN A 309 6.56 1.97 26.54
C GLN A 309 6.71 2.97 25.41
N PRO A 310 7.38 2.63 24.29
CA PRO A 310 7.39 3.43 23.08
C PRO A 310 5.98 3.72 22.57
N ALA A 311 5.77 4.89 21.97
CA ALA A 311 4.52 5.26 21.32
C ALA A 311 4.16 4.25 20.21
N MET A 312 2.95 3.67 20.30
CA MET A 312 2.51 2.57 19.44
C MET A 312 1.13 2.77 18.82
N GLY A 313 0.29 3.67 19.37
CA GLY A 313 -1.00 4.02 18.79
C GLY A 313 -0.87 5.11 17.74
N VAL A 314 -1.57 4.98 16.62
CA VAL A 314 -1.50 5.95 15.49
C VAL A 314 -2.12 7.30 15.88
N ALA A 315 -3.24 7.29 16.59
CA ALA A 315 -4.02 8.48 16.98
C ALA A 315 -4.23 8.56 18.50
N PRO A 316 -3.17 8.83 19.29
CA PRO A 316 -3.22 8.72 20.75
C PRO A 316 -4.14 9.73 21.46
N GLY A 317 -4.62 10.75 20.76
CA GLY A 317 -5.60 11.73 21.27
C GLY A 317 -7.05 11.37 20.96
N ALA A 318 -7.32 10.36 20.12
CA ALA A 318 -8.67 9.90 19.80
C ALA A 318 -9.33 9.19 21.00
N LYS A 319 -10.67 9.21 21.02
CA LYS A 319 -11.46 8.42 21.98
C LYS A 319 -11.91 7.12 21.34
N TRP A 320 -12.15 6.09 22.18
CA TRP A 320 -12.63 4.82 21.68
C TRP A 320 -13.90 4.32 22.38
N ILE A 321 -14.71 3.56 21.61
CA ILE A 321 -15.81 2.72 22.06
C ILE A 321 -15.65 1.32 21.44
N ALA A 322 -16.33 0.29 21.94
CA ALA A 322 -16.18 -1.04 21.40
C ALA A 322 -17.44 -1.88 21.51
N ALA A 323 -17.60 -2.84 20.57
CA ALA A 323 -18.55 -3.93 20.66
C ALA A 323 -17.82 -5.27 20.63
N ARG A 324 -18.16 -6.16 21.58
CA ARG A 324 -17.68 -7.52 21.62
C ARG A 324 -18.65 -8.44 20.89
N ALA A 325 -18.41 -8.67 19.60
CA ALA A 325 -19.23 -9.56 18.78
C ALA A 325 -18.64 -10.97 18.61
N CYS A 326 -17.40 -11.16 19.09
CA CYS A 326 -16.65 -12.40 18.98
C CYS A 326 -16.19 -12.89 20.36
N ASP A 327 -16.07 -14.21 20.51
CA ASP A 327 -15.26 -14.80 21.56
C ASP A 327 -13.76 -14.76 21.16
N ALA A 328 -12.91 -15.57 21.77
CA ALA A 328 -11.48 -15.58 21.45
C ALA A 328 -11.17 -16.05 20.02
N SER A 329 -12.08 -16.74 19.34
CA SER A 329 -11.84 -17.42 18.06
C SER A 329 -12.98 -17.31 17.03
N ASN A 330 -14.24 -17.16 17.49
CA ASN A 330 -15.42 -17.22 16.64
C ASN A 330 -16.36 -16.04 16.87
N CYS A 331 -17.07 -15.62 15.83
CA CYS A 331 -18.17 -14.67 15.87
C CYS A 331 -19.39 -15.33 15.23
N SER A 332 -20.60 -15.17 15.79
CA SER A 332 -21.80 -15.52 15.02
C SER A 332 -22.22 -14.38 14.10
N LEU A 333 -22.80 -14.69 12.97
CA LEU A 333 -23.32 -13.69 12.04
C LEU A 333 -24.33 -12.76 12.73
N SER A 334 -25.21 -13.31 13.59
CA SER A 334 -26.17 -12.53 14.35
C SER A 334 -25.52 -11.59 15.37
N SER A 335 -24.43 -11.99 16.02
CA SER A 335 -23.69 -11.12 16.95
C SER A 335 -23.01 -9.95 16.19
N LEU A 336 -22.42 -10.22 15.02
CA LEU A 336 -21.84 -9.20 14.15
C LEU A 336 -22.91 -8.20 13.67
N ILE A 337 -24.10 -8.67 13.29
CA ILE A 337 -25.20 -7.81 12.85
C ILE A 337 -25.74 -6.96 14.01
N THR A 338 -25.89 -7.55 15.18
CA THR A 338 -26.37 -6.84 16.38
C THR A 338 -25.35 -5.76 16.79
N ALA A 339 -24.07 -6.07 16.73
CA ALA A 339 -23.01 -5.07 16.93
C ALA A 339 -23.03 -3.98 15.84
N ALA A 340 -23.31 -4.35 14.59
CA ALA A 340 -23.45 -3.39 13.48
C ALA A 340 -24.59 -2.37 13.72
N GLN A 341 -25.71 -2.81 14.25
CA GLN A 341 -26.82 -1.92 14.65
C GLN A 341 -26.37 -0.94 15.74
N TRP A 342 -25.71 -1.48 16.77
CA TRP A 342 -25.25 -0.67 17.88
C TRP A 342 -24.23 0.37 17.44
N MET A 343 -23.32 0.04 16.53
CA MET A 343 -22.36 1.02 15.97
C MET A 343 -23.05 2.17 15.25
N LEU A 344 -24.19 1.93 14.60
CA LEU A 344 -24.96 3.00 13.93
C LEU A 344 -25.77 3.83 14.94
N ALA A 345 -26.34 3.18 15.96
CA ALA A 345 -27.16 3.82 16.99
C ALA A 345 -26.86 3.22 18.37
N PRO A 346 -25.77 3.65 19.04
CA PRO A 346 -25.41 3.16 20.36
C PRO A 346 -26.57 3.30 21.35
N THR A 347 -26.77 2.30 22.21
CA THR A 347 -27.80 2.24 23.27
C THR A 347 -27.14 2.29 24.65
N ASP A 348 -27.95 2.45 25.68
CA ASP A 348 -27.53 2.15 27.03
C ASP A 348 -27.27 0.64 27.23
N LEU A 349 -26.77 0.24 28.39
CA LEU A 349 -26.46 -1.16 28.70
C LEU A 349 -27.69 -2.09 28.72
N ASN A 350 -28.91 -1.55 28.75
CA ASN A 350 -30.15 -2.33 28.67
C ASN A 350 -30.59 -2.56 27.21
N GLY A 351 -29.87 -2.01 26.23
CA GLY A 351 -30.27 -2.03 24.82
C GLY A 351 -31.35 -1.01 24.48
N GLU A 352 -31.59 -0.02 25.34
CA GLU A 352 -32.63 1.00 25.20
C GLU A 352 -32.02 2.37 24.84
N ASN A 353 -32.89 3.35 24.53
CA ASN A 353 -32.53 4.75 24.30
C ASN A 353 -31.45 4.95 23.22
N PRO A 354 -31.65 4.48 21.97
CA PRO A 354 -30.69 4.59 20.90
C PRO A 354 -30.30 6.05 20.61
N ARG A 355 -29.00 6.30 20.47
CA ARG A 355 -28.40 7.64 20.26
C ARG A 355 -27.53 7.66 19.00
N PRO A 356 -28.11 7.80 17.78
CA PRO A 356 -27.35 7.83 16.52
C PRO A 356 -26.29 8.93 16.47
N ASN A 357 -26.47 10.01 17.23
CA ASN A 357 -25.48 11.09 17.35
C ASN A 357 -24.19 10.67 18.11
N LEU A 358 -24.24 9.58 18.88
CA LEU A 358 -23.09 9.05 19.64
C LEU A 358 -22.37 7.88 18.88
N ARG A 359 -22.75 7.61 17.62
CA ARG A 359 -22.05 6.63 16.80
C ARG A 359 -20.58 6.98 16.62
N PRO A 360 -19.67 6.00 16.41
CA PRO A 360 -18.26 6.29 16.15
C PRO A 360 -18.07 6.99 14.81
N HIS A 361 -17.02 7.76 14.68
CA HIS A 361 -16.62 8.36 13.42
C HIS A 361 -16.00 7.32 12.47
N ILE A 362 -15.22 6.40 13.02
CA ILE A 362 -14.42 5.40 12.30
C ILE A 362 -14.62 4.05 12.95
N LEU A 363 -14.82 3.03 12.12
CA LEU A 363 -15.02 1.65 12.55
C LEU A 363 -13.98 0.73 11.93
N ASN A 364 -13.20 0.06 12.77
CA ASN A 364 -12.26 -0.96 12.39
C ASN A 364 -12.86 -2.36 12.57
N ASN A 365 -12.70 -3.21 11.55
CA ASN A 365 -13.15 -4.60 11.53
C ASN A 365 -11.97 -5.49 11.15
N SER A 366 -11.33 -6.11 12.14
CA SER A 366 -10.17 -6.97 11.95
C SER A 366 -10.55 -8.45 11.85
N TRP A 367 -11.59 -8.76 11.10
CA TRP A 367 -12.11 -10.09 10.83
C TRP A 367 -12.60 -10.20 9.38
N ALA A 368 -12.80 -11.42 8.88
CA ALA A 368 -13.29 -11.70 7.54
C ALA A 368 -14.03 -13.03 7.48
N PHE A 369 -14.91 -13.19 6.49
CA PHE A 369 -15.52 -14.49 6.16
C PHE A 369 -14.49 -15.47 5.56
N GLY A 370 -14.83 -16.74 5.54
CA GLY A 370 -13.97 -17.79 4.99
C GLY A 370 -13.69 -17.68 3.48
N VAL A 371 -14.52 -16.92 2.75
CA VAL A 371 -14.46 -16.76 1.29
C VAL A 371 -14.59 -15.29 0.88
N GLY A 372 -14.17 -14.97 -0.35
CA GLY A 372 -14.47 -13.70 -1.01
C GLY A 372 -15.72 -13.80 -1.87
N GLY A 373 -16.37 -12.65 -2.16
CA GLY A 373 -17.60 -12.59 -2.94
C GLY A 373 -18.88 -12.77 -2.14
N GLU A 374 -18.76 -13.02 -0.82
CA GLU A 374 -19.91 -13.15 0.09
C GLU A 374 -20.55 -11.76 0.34
N GLN A 375 -21.86 -11.61 0.07
CA GLN A 375 -22.55 -10.33 0.14
C GLN A 375 -23.44 -10.14 1.37
N THR A 376 -23.50 -11.10 2.27
CA THR A 376 -24.42 -11.11 3.43
C THR A 376 -24.24 -9.87 4.32
N TYR A 377 -23.02 -9.33 4.40
CA TYR A 377 -22.73 -8.15 5.24
C TYR A 377 -22.75 -6.82 4.50
N SER A 378 -22.96 -6.80 3.18
CA SER A 378 -22.87 -5.58 2.35
C SER A 378 -23.90 -4.51 2.68
N GLY A 379 -25.10 -4.90 3.14
CA GLY A 379 -26.14 -3.96 3.59
C GLY A 379 -25.75 -3.15 4.83
N TYR A 380 -24.92 -3.71 5.71
CA TYR A 380 -24.48 -3.04 6.96
C TYR A 380 -23.41 -2.00 6.66
N THR A 381 -22.45 -2.34 5.80
CA THR A 381 -21.38 -1.43 5.39
C THR A 381 -21.96 -0.25 4.60
N ALA A 382 -22.95 -0.47 3.75
CA ALA A 382 -23.68 0.58 3.04
C ALA A 382 -24.42 1.53 4.01
N ALA A 383 -25.07 0.99 5.05
CA ALA A 383 -25.74 1.78 6.07
C ALA A 383 -24.76 2.64 6.88
N TRP A 384 -23.60 2.11 7.24
CA TRP A 384 -22.53 2.85 7.91
C TRP A 384 -21.99 3.99 7.05
N LYS A 385 -21.70 3.71 5.76
CA LYS A 385 -21.26 4.74 4.81
C LYS A 385 -22.33 5.84 4.67
N ALA A 386 -23.62 5.47 4.55
CA ALA A 386 -24.73 6.42 4.51
C ALA A 386 -24.79 7.27 5.77
N ALA A 387 -24.55 6.69 6.96
CA ALA A 387 -24.47 7.40 8.23
C ALA A 387 -23.19 8.23 8.42
N GLY A 388 -22.22 8.15 7.49
CA GLY A 388 -20.96 8.88 7.55
C GLY A 388 -19.86 8.19 8.36
N ILE A 389 -20.05 6.95 8.79
CA ILE A 389 -19.00 6.16 9.47
C ILE A 389 -17.98 5.69 8.43
N PHE A 390 -16.70 5.98 8.66
CA PHE A 390 -15.63 5.47 7.80
C PHE A 390 -15.22 4.06 8.25
N THR A 391 -15.28 3.10 7.33
CA THR A 391 -15.15 1.68 7.67
C THR A 391 -13.90 1.08 7.05
N VAL A 392 -13.10 0.39 7.86
CA VAL A 392 -11.88 -0.33 7.46
C VAL A 392 -12.03 -1.80 7.79
N PHE A 393 -11.65 -2.68 6.84
CA PHE A 393 -11.61 -4.13 7.02
C PHE A 393 -10.21 -4.69 6.75
N ALA A 394 -9.89 -5.77 7.44
CA ALA A 394 -8.74 -6.61 7.09
C ALA A 394 -8.99 -7.28 5.73
N ALA A 395 -7.96 -7.39 4.88
CA ALA A 395 -8.06 -8.08 3.58
C ALA A 395 -8.22 -9.61 3.71
N GLY A 396 -7.83 -10.16 4.87
CA GLY A 396 -7.79 -11.59 5.15
C GLY A 396 -6.36 -12.14 5.23
N ASN A 397 -6.21 -13.30 5.90
CA ASN A 397 -4.92 -13.95 6.13
C ASN A 397 -4.82 -15.29 5.37
N SER A 398 -5.51 -15.42 4.24
CA SER A 398 -5.54 -16.62 3.40
C SER A 398 -4.30 -16.83 2.55
N GLY A 399 -3.33 -15.93 2.64
CA GLY A 399 -2.09 -15.98 1.91
C GLY A 399 -2.14 -15.37 0.51
N ASN A 400 -0.99 -15.37 -0.16
CA ASN A 400 -0.79 -14.76 -1.46
C ASN A 400 -0.09 -15.70 -2.45
N THR A 401 -0.27 -17.01 -2.31
CA THR A 401 0.31 -18.02 -3.23
C THR A 401 -0.41 -18.07 -4.59
N THR A 402 -1.63 -17.51 -4.65
CA THR A 402 -2.42 -17.37 -5.87
C THR A 402 -3.15 -16.03 -5.83
N CYS A 403 -3.58 -15.50 -6.98
CA CYS A 403 -4.48 -14.35 -7.05
C CYS A 403 -5.87 -14.65 -6.45
N SER A 404 -6.65 -13.60 -6.18
CA SER A 404 -8.06 -13.68 -5.73
C SER A 404 -8.24 -14.38 -4.38
N THR A 405 -7.35 -14.10 -3.44
CA THR A 405 -7.43 -14.62 -2.07
C THR A 405 -8.08 -13.63 -1.10
N ILE A 406 -8.45 -12.42 -1.57
CA ILE A 406 -9.17 -11.40 -0.78
C ILE A 406 -10.46 -11.96 -0.18
N ARG A 407 -10.79 -11.55 1.05
CA ARG A 407 -11.95 -12.06 1.81
C ARG A 407 -13.00 -10.97 1.99
N SER A 408 -14.27 -11.39 1.99
CA SER A 408 -15.38 -10.50 2.37
C SER A 408 -15.38 -10.27 3.90
N PRO A 409 -15.75 -9.06 4.37
CA PRO A 409 -16.21 -7.85 3.65
C PRO A 409 -15.10 -6.96 3.10
N GLY A 410 -13.81 -7.32 3.18
CA GLY A 410 -12.70 -6.53 2.63
C GLY A 410 -12.81 -6.29 1.12
N ASP A 411 -13.51 -7.16 0.39
CA ASP A 411 -13.74 -7.04 -1.06
C ASP A 411 -14.93 -6.12 -1.44
N TYR A 412 -15.66 -5.51 -0.48
CA TYR A 412 -16.78 -4.62 -0.80
C TYR A 412 -16.33 -3.25 -1.30
N THR A 413 -17.24 -2.54 -2.00
CA THR A 413 -16.98 -1.22 -2.62
C THR A 413 -17.00 -0.06 -1.63
N ASP A 414 -17.68 -0.20 -0.53
CA ASP A 414 -17.98 0.85 0.46
C ASP A 414 -17.13 0.74 1.73
N VAL A 415 -16.06 -0.05 1.67
CA VAL A 415 -15.07 -0.21 2.74
C VAL A 415 -13.64 -0.06 2.21
N VAL A 416 -12.70 0.25 3.09
CA VAL A 416 -11.27 0.21 2.80
C VAL A 416 -10.69 -1.12 3.26
N ALA A 417 -10.13 -1.90 2.34
CA ALA A 417 -9.43 -3.15 2.63
C ALA A 417 -7.94 -2.90 2.90
N ALA A 418 -7.44 -3.41 4.01
CA ALA A 418 -6.05 -3.29 4.43
C ALA A 418 -5.27 -4.59 4.18
N GLY A 419 -4.29 -4.56 3.27
CA GLY A 419 -3.26 -5.59 3.16
C GLY A 419 -2.10 -5.34 4.13
N ALA A 420 -1.28 -6.36 4.42
CA ALA A 420 -0.25 -6.32 5.45
C ALA A 420 1.16 -6.33 4.86
N THR A 421 2.01 -5.39 5.30
CA THR A 421 3.44 -5.34 4.96
C THR A 421 4.34 -5.54 6.18
N ASN A 422 5.59 -5.90 5.92
CA ASN A 422 6.68 -5.89 6.89
C ASN A 422 7.37 -4.51 6.95
N GLN A 423 8.44 -4.41 7.77
CA GLN A 423 9.21 -3.18 7.96
C GLN A 423 9.90 -2.66 6.68
N SER A 424 10.09 -3.52 5.68
CA SER A 424 10.69 -3.17 4.37
C SER A 424 9.65 -2.92 3.27
N ASP A 425 8.38 -2.69 3.61
CA ASP A 425 7.23 -2.54 2.70
C ASP A 425 6.93 -3.76 1.82
N GLN A 426 7.50 -4.92 2.13
CA GLN A 426 7.21 -6.14 1.41
C GLN A 426 5.89 -6.73 1.91
N LEU A 427 5.03 -7.18 0.98
CA LEU A 427 3.81 -7.88 1.34
C LEU A 427 4.15 -9.14 2.16
N THR A 428 3.43 -9.34 3.25
CA THR A 428 3.62 -10.52 4.10
C THR A 428 3.02 -11.76 3.44
N TYR A 429 3.57 -12.95 3.72
CA TYR A 429 3.15 -14.21 3.08
C TYR A 429 1.68 -14.58 3.34
N PHE A 430 1.12 -14.12 4.44
CA PHE A 430 -0.27 -14.38 4.83
C PHE A 430 -1.26 -13.38 4.24
N SER A 431 -0.83 -12.18 3.82
CA SER A 431 -1.74 -11.14 3.34
C SER A 431 -2.50 -11.61 2.10
N ALA A 432 -3.83 -11.54 2.15
CA ALA A 432 -4.67 -11.82 1.01
C ALA A 432 -4.54 -10.71 -0.06
N ILE A 433 -4.73 -11.11 -1.33
CA ILE A 433 -4.58 -10.27 -2.52
C ILE A 433 -5.79 -10.42 -3.46
N GLY A 434 -5.98 -9.40 -4.31
CA GLY A 434 -7.02 -9.40 -5.35
C GLY A 434 -6.65 -10.22 -6.61
N PRO A 435 -7.40 -10.03 -7.68
CA PRO A 435 -8.64 -9.25 -7.77
C PRO A 435 -9.81 -9.88 -6.99
N THR A 436 -10.87 -9.09 -6.79
CA THR A 436 -12.14 -9.62 -6.27
C THR A 436 -12.79 -10.56 -7.30
N SER A 437 -13.84 -11.31 -6.88
CA SER A 437 -14.57 -12.24 -7.75
C SER A 437 -15.22 -11.56 -8.97
N ASP A 438 -15.52 -10.24 -8.87
CA ASP A 438 -16.06 -9.41 -9.94
C ASP A 438 -14.98 -8.57 -10.66
N GLY A 439 -13.70 -8.84 -10.42
CA GLY A 439 -12.55 -8.26 -11.14
C GLY A 439 -12.06 -6.90 -10.63
N ARG A 440 -12.61 -6.36 -9.52
CA ARG A 440 -12.12 -5.10 -8.94
C ARG A 440 -10.77 -5.26 -8.26
N ILE A 441 -10.00 -4.17 -8.24
CA ILE A 441 -8.72 -4.12 -7.54
C ILE A 441 -8.95 -4.03 -6.02
N LYS A 442 -8.34 -4.92 -5.27
CA LYS A 442 -8.22 -4.96 -3.82
C LYS A 442 -6.90 -5.66 -3.42
N PRO A 443 -6.31 -5.39 -2.23
CA PRO A 443 -6.74 -4.42 -1.22
C PRO A 443 -6.68 -2.98 -1.75
N ASP A 444 -7.27 -2.01 -1.02
CA ASP A 444 -7.16 -0.59 -1.40
C ASP A 444 -5.80 -0.03 -1.05
N LEU A 445 -5.30 -0.36 0.14
CA LEU A 445 -4.02 0.08 0.68
C LEU A 445 -3.33 -1.07 1.42
N VAL A 446 -2.03 -0.95 1.59
CA VAL A 446 -1.28 -1.79 2.53
C VAL A 446 -0.74 -0.94 3.67
N ALA A 447 -0.61 -1.57 4.85
CA ALA A 447 -0.06 -0.94 6.05
C ALA A 447 0.78 -1.95 6.85
N PRO A 448 1.59 -1.50 7.83
CA PRO A 448 2.34 -2.39 8.70
C PRO A 448 1.45 -3.46 9.34
N GLY A 449 1.76 -4.73 9.13
CA GLY A 449 0.97 -5.85 9.65
C GLY A 449 1.79 -7.02 10.17
N GLN A 450 3.13 -6.95 10.11
CA GLN A 450 4.00 -7.99 10.64
C GLN A 450 4.72 -7.52 11.90
N SER A 451 4.64 -8.33 12.97
CA SER A 451 5.30 -8.08 14.27
C SER A 451 4.94 -6.70 14.85
N ILE A 452 3.66 -6.39 14.84
CA ILE A 452 3.14 -5.14 15.38
C ILE A 452 2.98 -5.27 16.88
N PHE A 453 3.73 -4.46 17.63
CA PHE A 453 3.71 -4.41 19.08
C PHE A 453 2.58 -3.50 19.56
N SER A 454 1.69 -4.02 20.40
CA SER A 454 0.52 -3.30 20.91
C SER A 454 0.04 -3.88 22.25
N THR A 455 -1.02 -3.29 22.79
CA THR A 455 -1.65 -3.68 24.07
C THR A 455 -2.35 -5.04 23.97
N VAL A 456 -2.40 -5.80 25.08
CA VAL A 456 -3.20 -7.03 25.17
C VAL A 456 -4.02 -7.07 26.46
N SER A 457 -5.02 -7.95 26.52
CA SER A 457 -6.03 -7.98 27.60
C SER A 457 -5.46 -8.21 29.01
N THR A 458 -4.24 -8.68 29.13
CA THR A 458 -3.55 -8.94 30.41
C THR A 458 -2.82 -7.73 31.00
N ASN A 459 -3.16 -6.50 30.57
CA ASN A 459 -2.45 -5.26 30.92
C ASN A 459 -0.95 -5.28 30.57
N SER A 460 -0.61 -6.02 29.52
CA SER A 460 0.74 -6.15 28.98
C SER A 460 0.75 -5.82 27.48
N TYR A 461 1.87 -6.05 26.84
CA TYR A 461 2.07 -5.75 25.43
C TYR A 461 2.62 -6.97 24.70
N GLN A 462 2.22 -7.16 23.46
CA GLN A 462 2.66 -8.29 22.64
C GLN A 462 2.77 -7.89 21.17
N ALA A 463 3.66 -8.55 20.41
CA ALA A 463 3.74 -8.39 18.97
C ALA A 463 2.89 -9.46 18.27
N LEU A 464 1.96 -9.03 17.41
CA LEU A 464 1.12 -9.88 16.58
C LEU A 464 1.32 -9.57 15.09
N SER A 465 0.97 -10.52 14.22
CA SER A 465 1.06 -10.38 12.77
C SER A 465 -0.26 -10.78 12.12
N GLY A 466 -0.73 -9.98 11.16
CA GLY A 466 -1.98 -10.19 10.44
C GLY A 466 -2.41 -8.94 9.68
N THR A 467 -3.29 -9.09 8.70
CA THR A 467 -4.03 -7.96 8.12
C THR A 467 -4.92 -7.28 9.16
N SER A 468 -5.26 -7.99 10.23
CA SER A 468 -5.90 -7.47 11.44
C SER A 468 -5.08 -6.39 12.15
N MET A 469 -3.75 -6.38 12.00
CA MET A 469 -2.87 -5.35 12.54
C MET A 469 -2.65 -4.21 11.55
N ALA A 470 -2.80 -4.47 10.24
CA ALA A 470 -2.73 -3.44 9.20
C ALA A 470 -3.97 -2.53 9.19
N ALA A 471 -5.16 -3.08 9.33
CA ALA A 471 -6.42 -2.34 9.32
C ALA A 471 -6.48 -1.20 10.36
N PRO A 472 -6.12 -1.41 11.64
CA PRO A 472 -6.16 -0.33 12.63
C PRO A 472 -5.15 0.80 12.38
N HIS A 473 -4.07 0.57 11.60
CA HIS A 473 -3.21 1.68 11.15
C HIS A 473 -3.97 2.63 10.24
N ILE A 474 -4.77 2.10 9.29
CA ILE A 474 -5.59 2.92 8.40
C ILE A 474 -6.71 3.62 9.19
N ALA A 475 -7.38 2.92 10.11
CA ALA A 475 -8.41 3.51 10.95
C ALA A 475 -7.88 4.67 11.83
N GLY A 476 -6.73 4.46 12.47
CA GLY A 476 -6.04 5.51 13.22
C GLY A 476 -5.57 6.68 12.34
N ALA A 477 -5.12 6.39 11.11
CA ALA A 477 -4.74 7.41 10.15
C ALA A 477 -5.93 8.30 9.75
N VAL A 478 -7.12 7.73 9.52
CA VAL A 478 -8.34 8.52 9.28
C VAL A 478 -8.68 9.39 10.49
N ALA A 479 -8.44 8.93 11.71
CA ALA A 479 -8.64 9.74 12.91
C ALA A 479 -7.70 10.96 12.95
N LEU A 480 -6.43 10.81 12.55
CA LEU A 480 -5.51 11.93 12.37
C LEU A 480 -5.98 12.87 11.27
N LEU A 481 -6.39 12.33 10.12
CA LEU A 481 -6.85 13.12 8.97
C LEU A 481 -8.07 13.97 9.30
N TRP A 482 -9.08 13.39 9.96
CA TRP A 482 -10.30 14.10 10.34
C TRP A 482 -10.09 15.08 11.50
N SER A 483 -9.17 14.77 12.42
CA SER A 483 -8.74 15.71 13.45
C SER A 483 -7.99 16.90 12.85
N ALA A 484 -7.22 16.71 11.77
CA ALA A 484 -6.53 17.77 11.05
C ALA A 484 -7.47 18.64 10.21
N ASN A 485 -8.53 18.04 9.66
CA ASN A 485 -9.54 18.74 8.87
C ASN A 485 -10.95 18.20 9.19
N PRO A 486 -11.64 18.76 10.20
CA PRO A 486 -12.97 18.30 10.60
C PRO A 486 -14.05 18.38 9.51
N GLN A 487 -13.84 19.15 8.44
CA GLN A 487 -14.77 19.21 7.31
C GLN A 487 -14.86 17.89 6.52
N LEU A 488 -13.89 16.99 6.73
CA LEU A 488 -13.87 15.65 6.13
C LEU A 488 -14.69 14.62 6.93
N ILE A 489 -15.14 14.95 8.14
CA ILE A 489 -15.94 14.02 8.96
C ILE A 489 -17.19 13.63 8.19
N GLY A 490 -17.33 12.32 7.94
CA GLY A 490 -18.43 11.74 7.17
C GLY A 490 -18.30 11.87 5.65
N ASP A 491 -17.27 12.50 5.11
CA ASP A 491 -16.98 12.53 3.67
C ASP A 491 -16.07 11.35 3.28
N TYR A 492 -16.69 10.20 3.05
CA TYR A 492 -15.98 8.95 2.73
C TYR A 492 -15.14 9.09 1.46
N ASP A 493 -15.74 9.62 0.38
CA ASP A 493 -15.11 9.59 -0.95
C ASP A 493 -13.89 10.52 -1.01
N THR A 494 -13.97 11.72 -0.41
CA THR A 494 -12.81 12.63 -0.30
C THR A 494 -11.73 12.04 0.62
N THR A 495 -12.10 11.41 1.73
CA THR A 495 -11.17 10.74 2.64
C THR A 495 -10.44 9.61 1.93
N TYR A 496 -11.17 8.75 1.21
CA TYR A 496 -10.60 7.67 0.40
C TYR A 496 -9.61 8.20 -0.64
N ALA A 497 -9.99 9.24 -1.38
CA ALA A 497 -9.13 9.84 -2.40
C ALA A 497 -7.85 10.46 -1.81
N LEU A 498 -7.93 11.07 -0.61
CA LEU A 498 -6.75 11.60 0.07
C LEU A 498 -5.79 10.50 0.53
N LEU A 499 -6.31 9.40 1.08
CA LEU A 499 -5.48 8.28 1.51
C LEU A 499 -4.82 7.57 0.32
N THR A 500 -5.59 7.26 -0.72
CA THR A 500 -5.09 6.52 -1.89
C THR A 500 -4.22 7.36 -2.81
N GLY A 501 -4.57 8.64 -3.00
CA GLY A 501 -3.80 9.56 -3.84
C GLY A 501 -2.45 10.00 -3.25
N ASN A 502 -2.24 9.80 -1.94
CA ASN A 502 -0.99 10.13 -1.25
C ASN A 502 -0.26 8.88 -0.71
N ALA A 503 -0.71 7.68 -1.06
CA ALA A 503 -0.04 6.44 -0.70
C ALA A 503 1.33 6.33 -1.39
N VAL A 504 2.30 5.67 -0.75
CA VAL A 504 3.60 5.37 -1.37
C VAL A 504 3.41 4.20 -2.35
N PRO A 505 3.52 4.41 -3.65
CA PRO A 505 3.31 3.38 -4.64
C PRO A 505 4.33 2.25 -4.51
N ILE A 506 3.89 1.00 -4.65
CA ILE A 506 4.75 -0.18 -4.68
C ILE A 506 4.43 -0.96 -5.95
N THR A 507 5.46 -1.06 -6.82
CA THR A 507 5.37 -1.77 -8.10
C THR A 507 6.58 -2.70 -8.27
N ASN A 508 6.52 -3.58 -9.27
CA ASN A 508 7.65 -4.41 -9.70
C ASN A 508 8.24 -5.33 -8.62
N ASP A 509 7.40 -5.84 -7.71
CA ASP A 509 7.83 -6.85 -6.75
C ASP A 509 8.05 -8.19 -7.47
N SER A 510 9.32 -8.57 -7.61
CA SER A 510 9.74 -9.76 -8.35
C SER A 510 9.11 -11.06 -7.87
N ARG A 511 8.63 -11.14 -6.61
CA ARG A 511 7.94 -12.30 -6.06
C ARG A 511 6.61 -12.60 -6.76
N PHE A 512 5.99 -11.60 -7.38
CA PHE A 512 4.67 -11.67 -8.00
C PHE A 512 4.70 -11.47 -9.53
N MET A 513 5.89 -11.57 -10.15
CA MET A 513 6.04 -11.36 -11.59
C MET A 513 5.93 -12.64 -12.43
N SER A 514 5.80 -13.84 -11.80
CA SER A 514 5.64 -15.12 -12.49
C SER A 514 4.26 -15.26 -13.15
N SER A 515 4.11 -16.20 -14.06
CA SER A 515 2.86 -16.48 -14.79
C SER A 515 1.69 -16.84 -13.87
N GLY A 516 1.94 -17.43 -12.68
CA GLY A 516 0.92 -17.72 -11.67
C GLY A 516 0.22 -16.46 -11.11
N TYR A 517 0.81 -15.28 -11.29
CA TYR A 517 0.27 -14.00 -10.83
C TYR A 517 -0.19 -13.08 -11.97
N ALA A 518 -0.36 -13.59 -13.20
CA ALA A 518 -0.72 -12.78 -14.37
C ALA A 518 -1.96 -11.88 -14.15
N ALA A 519 -2.95 -12.37 -13.39
CA ALA A 519 -4.18 -11.63 -13.09
C ALA A 519 -4.02 -10.57 -11.98
N CYS A 520 -2.90 -10.52 -11.26
CA CYS A 520 -2.72 -9.65 -10.09
C CYS A 520 -1.34 -9.01 -9.98
N ARG A 521 -0.54 -8.99 -11.06
CA ARG A 521 0.80 -8.39 -11.08
C ARG A 521 0.85 -6.96 -10.55
N PRO A 522 1.88 -6.61 -9.76
CA PRO A 522 2.05 -5.24 -9.27
C PRO A 522 2.87 -4.36 -10.25
N ASP A 523 2.53 -4.37 -11.54
CA ASP A 523 3.20 -3.59 -12.59
C ASP A 523 2.63 -2.18 -12.76
N THR A 524 1.45 -1.93 -12.23
CA THR A 524 0.76 -0.62 -12.25
C THR A 524 0.34 -0.17 -10.85
N VAL A 525 -0.15 1.06 -10.73
CA VAL A 525 -0.83 1.59 -9.54
C VAL A 525 -2.19 2.14 -9.96
N PRO A 526 -3.29 1.71 -9.33
CA PRO A 526 -3.37 0.65 -8.31
C PRO A 526 -3.16 -0.75 -8.88
N ASN A 527 -2.80 -1.72 -8.02
CA ASN A 527 -2.65 -3.13 -8.38
C ASN A 527 -3.28 -4.08 -7.33
N ASN A 528 -3.44 -5.33 -7.69
CA ASN A 528 -4.12 -6.32 -6.85
C ASN A 528 -3.28 -6.90 -5.69
N ILE A 529 -2.03 -6.49 -5.54
CA ILE A 529 -1.11 -6.92 -4.49
C ILE A 529 -1.02 -5.86 -3.37
N TYR A 530 -0.80 -4.61 -3.76
CA TYR A 530 -0.52 -3.48 -2.87
C TYR A 530 -1.59 -2.39 -2.91
N GLY A 531 -2.64 -2.54 -3.73
CA GLY A 531 -3.62 -1.49 -3.96
C GLY A 531 -2.97 -0.24 -4.53
N TYR A 532 -3.27 0.91 -3.95
CA TYR A 532 -2.63 2.18 -4.28
C TYR A 532 -1.22 2.32 -3.69
N GLY A 533 -0.82 1.41 -2.78
CA GLY A 533 0.49 1.40 -2.15
C GLY A 533 0.43 1.41 -0.63
N ARG A 534 1.58 1.70 0.03
CA ARG A 534 1.67 1.80 1.48
C ARG A 534 1.07 3.13 1.96
N LEU A 535 0.27 3.05 3.01
CA LEU A 535 -0.27 4.21 3.72
C LEU A 535 0.83 5.23 4.08
N ASP A 536 0.62 6.50 3.70
CA ASP A 536 1.41 7.65 4.14
C ASP A 536 0.45 8.72 4.71
N ILE A 537 0.27 8.68 6.02
CA ILE A 537 -0.67 9.60 6.65
C ILE A 537 -0.13 11.01 6.75
N PHE A 538 1.19 11.19 6.78
CA PHE A 538 1.76 12.52 6.78
C PHE A 538 1.45 13.26 5.46
N ALA A 539 1.65 12.60 4.33
CA ALA A 539 1.33 13.16 3.01
C ALA A 539 -0.18 13.43 2.86
N ALA A 540 -1.04 12.50 3.31
CA ALA A 540 -2.49 12.67 3.25
C ALA A 540 -2.98 13.84 4.11
N VAL A 541 -2.48 13.99 5.34
CA VAL A 541 -2.81 15.13 6.23
C VAL A 541 -2.27 16.45 5.67
N ALA A 542 -1.06 16.46 5.14
CA ALA A 542 -0.49 17.64 4.49
C ALA A 542 -1.35 18.12 3.31
N ALA A 543 -1.85 17.18 2.50
CA ALA A 543 -2.74 17.47 1.37
C ALA A 543 -4.15 17.90 1.80
N ALA A 544 -4.67 17.35 2.91
CA ALA A 544 -6.00 17.65 3.42
C ALA A 544 -6.12 18.98 4.17
N ARG A 545 -5.01 19.47 4.72
CA ARG A 545 -5.03 20.72 5.48
C ARG A 545 -5.36 21.87 4.53
N VAL A 546 -6.49 22.52 4.79
CA VAL A 546 -6.82 23.79 4.13
C VAL A 546 -5.80 24.83 4.58
N GLN A 547 -4.73 24.97 3.79
CA GLN A 547 -3.71 25.97 4.08
C GLN A 547 -4.24 27.35 3.70
N VAL A 548 -4.44 28.21 4.69
CA VAL A 548 -4.58 29.65 4.54
C VAL A 548 -3.28 30.27 5.07
N PRO A 549 -2.17 30.20 4.31
CA PRO A 549 -0.83 30.49 4.84
C PRO A 549 -0.69 31.88 5.44
N TRP A 550 -1.47 32.85 4.90
CA TRP A 550 -1.47 34.23 5.32
C TRP A 550 -2.32 34.51 6.60
N LEU A 551 -3.10 33.50 7.08
CA LEU A 551 -3.93 33.57 8.29
C LEU A 551 -3.26 32.75 9.39
N ILE A 552 -2.59 33.41 10.31
CA ILE A 552 -1.83 32.78 11.39
C ILE A 552 -2.68 32.82 12.66
N LEU A 553 -3.00 31.61 13.16
CA LEU A 553 -3.70 31.38 14.41
C LEU A 553 -2.75 31.51 15.60
N PRO A 554 -3.28 31.67 16.85
CA PRO A 554 -2.46 31.60 18.07
C PRO A 554 -1.62 30.31 18.15
N ALA A 555 -0.48 30.36 18.82
CA ALA A 555 0.42 29.23 19.01
C ALA A 555 -0.26 28.03 19.73
N THR A 556 -1.22 28.32 20.62
CA THR A 556 -2.14 27.33 21.20
C THR A 556 -3.50 27.48 20.49
N PRO A 557 -3.82 26.67 19.48
CA PRO A 557 -5.06 26.79 18.71
C PRO A 557 -6.27 26.23 19.47
N SER A 558 -6.34 26.44 20.78
CA SER A 558 -7.42 26.01 21.67
C SER A 558 -7.57 26.97 22.84
N ALA A 559 -8.77 27.03 23.41
CA ALA A 559 -9.08 27.79 24.59
C ALA A 559 -10.10 27.01 25.45
N ASN A 560 -9.93 27.10 26.77
CA ASN A 560 -10.90 26.57 27.73
C ASN A 560 -11.57 27.74 28.41
N LEU A 561 -12.90 27.84 28.25
CA LEU A 561 -13.67 28.94 28.83
C LEU A 561 -14.73 28.40 29.77
N SER A 562 -14.71 28.82 31.04
CA SER A 562 -15.80 28.57 31.97
C SER A 562 -17.07 29.34 31.58
N SER A 563 -18.21 28.97 32.15
CA SER A 563 -19.47 29.68 31.92
C SER A 563 -19.29 31.20 32.16
N SER A 564 -19.73 32.00 31.22
CA SER A 564 -19.63 33.48 31.22
C SER A 564 -18.21 34.04 31.09
N GLU A 565 -17.18 33.22 30.91
CA GLU A 565 -15.80 33.64 30.72
C GLU A 565 -15.58 34.17 29.30
N SER A 566 -14.68 35.18 29.19
CA SER A 566 -14.25 35.73 27.90
C SER A 566 -12.74 35.66 27.75
N GLN A 567 -12.29 35.36 26.55
CA GLN A 567 -10.88 35.36 26.19
C GLN A 567 -10.68 36.10 24.87
N THR A 568 -9.64 36.93 24.82
CA THR A 568 -9.21 37.55 23.56
C THR A 568 -8.07 36.73 22.95
N ILE A 569 -8.20 36.41 21.67
CA ILE A 569 -7.17 35.74 20.86
C ILE A 569 -6.68 36.70 19.78
N SER A 570 -5.38 36.64 19.47
CA SER A 570 -4.76 37.47 18.45
C SER A 570 -4.60 36.66 17.16
N ILE A 571 -5.12 37.21 16.06
CA ILE A 571 -5.06 36.63 14.71
C ILE A 571 -4.10 37.49 13.87
N THR A 572 -3.04 36.91 13.30
CA THR A 572 -2.10 37.67 12.46
C THR A 572 -2.38 37.38 10.98
N LEU A 573 -2.51 38.45 10.20
CA LEU A 573 -2.59 38.42 8.74
C LEU A 573 -1.21 38.75 8.18
N ASP A 574 -0.64 37.84 7.39
CA ASP A 574 0.76 37.90 6.94
C ASP A 574 0.85 37.99 5.41
N ALA A 575 1.05 39.22 4.91
CA ALA A 575 1.21 39.48 3.49
C ALA A 575 2.56 39.02 2.90
N ARG A 576 3.48 38.46 3.70
CA ARG A 576 4.71 37.81 3.25
C ARG A 576 4.42 36.38 2.71
N LYS A 577 3.23 35.85 3.03
CA LYS A 577 2.78 34.51 2.67
C LYS A 577 1.75 34.48 1.56
N VAL A 578 1.73 35.52 0.72
CA VAL A 578 0.89 35.58 -0.48
C VAL A 578 1.74 35.86 -1.72
N ALA A 579 1.24 35.40 -2.87
CA ALA A 579 1.99 35.46 -4.12
C ALA A 579 2.06 36.85 -4.75
N GLY A 580 1.34 37.82 -4.22
CA GLY A 580 1.34 39.21 -4.70
C GLY A 580 0.15 40.06 -4.23
N PRO A 581 -0.07 41.22 -4.82
CA PRO A 581 -1.22 42.08 -4.55
C PRO A 581 -2.55 41.41 -4.84
N GLY A 582 -3.59 41.65 -4.03
CA GLY A 582 -4.91 41.04 -4.21
C GLY A 582 -5.80 41.16 -2.97
N ILE A 583 -7.01 40.63 -3.07
CA ILE A 583 -7.94 40.46 -1.94
C ILE A 583 -7.93 38.99 -1.55
N TYR A 584 -7.52 38.70 -0.34
CA TYR A 584 -7.40 37.36 0.21
C TYR A 584 -8.51 37.15 1.23
N GLN A 585 -9.34 36.14 0.99
CA GLN A 585 -10.46 35.78 1.86
C GLN A 585 -10.22 34.46 2.55
N GLY A 586 -10.51 34.39 3.82
CA GLY A 586 -10.42 33.23 4.66
C GLY A 586 -11.50 33.25 5.72
N ARG A 587 -11.51 32.26 6.57
CA ARG A 587 -12.40 32.21 7.74
C ARG A 587 -11.70 31.54 8.90
N LEU A 588 -12.01 31.95 10.10
CA LEU A 588 -11.71 31.23 11.33
C LEU A 588 -12.93 30.36 11.66
N LEU A 589 -12.69 29.08 11.86
CA LEU A 589 -13.68 28.08 12.29
C LEU A 589 -13.41 27.80 13.77
N ILE A 590 -14.40 28.00 14.62
CA ILE A 590 -14.32 27.80 16.07
C ILE A 590 -15.26 26.64 16.41
N TYR A 591 -14.69 25.48 16.76
CA TYR A 591 -15.42 24.30 17.21
C TYR A 591 -15.44 24.25 18.74
N GLY A 592 -16.50 23.67 19.30
CA GLY A 592 -16.61 23.34 20.71
C GLY A 592 -16.07 21.94 21.04
N ASN A 593 -16.60 21.37 22.12
CA ASN A 593 -16.19 20.06 22.64
C ASN A 593 -16.33 18.90 21.65
N ASN A 594 -17.16 19.05 20.62
CA ASN A 594 -17.41 18.04 19.59
C ASN A 594 -17.17 18.61 18.20
N LEU A 595 -16.20 18.08 17.46
CA LEU A 595 -15.88 18.51 16.11
C LEU A 595 -16.97 18.20 15.07
N SER A 596 -17.91 17.32 15.38
CA SER A 596 -19.07 17.04 14.53
C SER A 596 -20.14 18.13 14.59
N ASP A 597 -20.10 19.03 15.58
CA ASP A 597 -21.04 20.15 15.67
C ASP A 597 -20.62 21.27 14.71
N PRO A 598 -21.59 22.04 14.14
CA PRO A 598 -21.25 23.15 13.25
C PRO A 598 -20.37 24.19 13.96
N PRO A 599 -19.25 24.64 13.34
CA PRO A 599 -18.40 25.67 13.96
C PRO A 599 -19.02 27.05 13.91
N ARG A 600 -18.68 27.92 14.88
CA ARG A 600 -18.85 29.34 14.71
C ARG A 600 -17.88 29.87 13.68
N VAL A 601 -18.36 30.53 12.63
CA VAL A 601 -17.56 31.02 11.51
C VAL A 601 -17.33 32.52 11.64
N VAL A 602 -16.06 32.97 11.58
CA VAL A 602 -15.64 34.38 11.53
C VAL A 602 -14.97 34.64 10.17
N PRO A 603 -15.61 35.37 9.25
CA PRO A 603 -15.02 35.78 7.98
C PRO A 603 -13.80 36.67 8.18
N ILE A 604 -12.74 36.46 7.41
CA ILE A 604 -11.49 37.20 7.45
C ILE A 604 -11.13 37.66 6.05
N THR A 605 -10.81 38.98 5.90
CA THR A 605 -10.40 39.57 4.63
C THR A 605 -9.10 40.34 4.80
N MET A 606 -8.08 39.99 4.01
CA MET A 606 -6.82 40.76 3.90
C MET A 606 -6.75 41.37 2.50
N THR A 607 -6.56 42.69 2.41
CA THR A 607 -6.33 43.38 1.13
C THR A 607 -4.86 43.77 1.04
N VAL A 608 -4.16 43.32 0.00
CA VAL A 608 -2.78 43.68 -0.31
C VAL A 608 -2.77 44.61 -1.52
N PRO A 609 -2.46 45.91 -1.36
CA PRO A 609 -2.52 46.86 -2.47
C PRO A 609 -1.38 46.64 -3.49
N ALA A 610 -1.64 46.85 -4.78
CA ALA A 610 -0.60 46.92 -5.79
C ALA A 610 0.20 48.20 -5.68
N ARG A 611 1.54 48.12 -5.81
CA ARG A 611 2.48 49.27 -5.73
C ARG A 611 3.47 49.21 -6.89
N ALA A 612 3.88 50.38 -7.41
CA ALA A 612 4.94 50.48 -8.42
C ALA A 612 6.32 50.04 -7.87
N SER A 613 6.46 49.96 -6.56
CA SER A 613 7.68 49.50 -5.89
C SER A 613 7.85 47.96 -5.87
N HIS A 614 6.86 47.22 -6.33
CA HIS A 614 6.94 45.75 -6.37
C HIS A 614 7.75 45.28 -7.58
N ALA A 615 8.31 44.07 -7.49
CA ALA A 615 9.04 43.36 -8.54
C ALA A 615 8.43 41.97 -8.73
N THR A 616 8.59 41.40 -9.93
CA THR A 616 8.17 40.00 -10.25
C THR A 616 9.38 39.09 -10.23
N LEU A 617 9.26 37.97 -9.50
CA LEU A 617 10.19 36.83 -9.61
C LEU A 617 9.52 35.70 -10.38
N ASN A 618 10.20 35.12 -11.36
CA ASN A 618 9.79 33.90 -12.04
C ASN A 618 10.98 32.95 -12.19
N GLY A 619 10.73 31.69 -12.54
CA GLY A 619 11.78 30.71 -12.80
C GLY A 619 11.23 29.32 -13.03
N THR A 620 12.14 28.38 -13.22
CA THR A 620 11.80 26.96 -13.47
C THR A 620 12.59 26.02 -12.57
N LEU A 621 12.02 24.87 -12.24
CA LEU A 621 12.68 23.73 -11.60
C LEU A 621 12.95 22.67 -12.65
N ILE A 622 14.21 22.17 -12.70
CA ILE A 622 14.61 21.10 -13.61
C ILE A 622 15.43 20.03 -12.87
N ASP A 623 15.38 18.80 -13.39
CA ASP A 623 16.22 17.69 -12.98
C ASP A 623 17.64 17.88 -13.54
N SER A 624 18.68 17.80 -12.68
CA SER A 624 20.08 17.96 -13.09
C SER A 624 20.58 16.90 -14.09
N ASP A 625 20.01 15.70 -14.05
CA ASP A 625 20.46 14.56 -14.84
C ASP A 625 19.79 14.47 -16.21
N THR A 626 18.51 14.87 -16.29
CA THR A 626 17.71 14.72 -17.49
C THR A 626 17.41 16.05 -18.18
N GLY A 627 17.57 17.17 -17.46
CA GLY A 627 17.17 18.49 -17.92
C GLY A 627 15.65 18.69 -18.03
N GLN A 628 14.86 17.70 -17.59
CA GLN A 628 13.39 17.75 -17.69
C GLN A 628 12.79 18.63 -16.59
N PRO A 629 11.65 19.30 -16.86
CA PRO A 629 10.92 20.06 -15.87
C PRO A 629 10.49 19.18 -14.67
N LEU A 630 10.55 19.75 -13.47
CA LEU A 630 10.11 19.09 -12.25
C LEU A 630 8.83 19.73 -11.69
N ARG A 631 7.85 18.89 -11.38
CA ARG A 631 6.79 19.27 -10.45
C ARG A 631 7.36 19.26 -9.04
N GLY A 632 7.35 20.42 -8.39
CA GLY A 632 7.91 20.60 -7.06
C GLY A 632 7.34 21.82 -6.37
N THR A 633 8.01 22.27 -5.34
CA THR A 633 7.63 23.44 -4.58
C THR A 633 8.76 24.46 -4.53
N VAL A 634 8.39 25.75 -4.50
CA VAL A 634 9.31 26.86 -4.22
C VAL A 634 8.79 27.59 -2.99
N THR A 635 9.56 27.55 -1.91
CA THR A 635 9.18 28.11 -0.60
C THR A 635 10.03 29.35 -0.29
N THR A 636 9.37 30.46 0.07
CA THR A 636 10.07 31.68 0.53
C THR A 636 10.54 31.54 1.97
N ALA A 637 11.47 32.39 2.42
CA ALA A 637 11.95 32.45 3.81
C ALA A 637 10.80 32.65 4.84
N HIS A 638 9.67 33.19 4.43
CA HIS A 638 8.50 33.39 5.28
C HIS A 638 7.45 32.30 5.20
N GLY A 639 7.77 31.17 4.48
CA GLY A 639 6.91 29.97 4.41
C GLY A 639 5.77 30.07 3.39
N LEU A 640 5.78 31.03 2.44
CA LEU A 640 4.92 30.94 1.26
C LEU A 640 5.46 29.82 0.38
N THR A 641 4.63 28.82 0.10
CA THR A 641 4.97 27.70 -0.77
C THR A 641 4.16 27.80 -2.06
N LEU A 642 4.83 27.83 -3.19
CA LEU A 642 4.26 27.78 -4.54
C LEU A 642 4.50 26.40 -5.11
N VAL A 643 3.48 25.81 -5.73
CA VAL A 643 3.62 24.58 -6.51
C VAL A 643 3.95 24.95 -7.95
N THR A 644 4.98 24.33 -8.54
CA THR A 644 5.33 24.56 -9.93
C THR A 644 4.29 23.97 -10.88
N ASP A 645 4.13 24.59 -12.06
CA ASP A 645 3.28 24.08 -13.14
C ASP A 645 3.86 22.82 -13.81
N ALA A 646 3.20 22.30 -14.84
CA ALA A 646 3.64 21.11 -15.58
C ALA A 646 5.00 21.30 -16.29
N ASN A 647 5.41 22.55 -16.55
CA ASN A 647 6.69 22.92 -17.17
C ASN A 647 7.74 23.31 -16.11
N GLY A 648 7.50 23.00 -14.84
CA GLY A 648 8.37 23.38 -13.73
C GLY A 648 8.35 24.87 -13.39
N GLY A 649 7.48 25.66 -13.98
CA GLY A 649 7.41 27.11 -13.84
C GLY A 649 6.79 27.59 -12.53
N TYR A 650 7.30 28.68 -11.99
CA TYR A 650 6.72 29.42 -10.85
C TYR A 650 6.81 30.94 -11.04
N GLN A 651 5.92 31.66 -10.39
CA GLN A 651 5.91 33.13 -10.37
C GLN A 651 5.37 33.68 -9.07
N LEU A 652 5.98 34.76 -8.55
CA LEU A 652 5.49 35.55 -7.42
C LEU A 652 5.85 37.03 -7.55
N VAL A 653 5.10 37.91 -6.86
CA VAL A 653 5.39 39.33 -6.77
C VAL A 653 5.93 39.61 -5.36
N VAL A 654 7.01 40.40 -5.27
CA VAL A 654 7.72 40.71 -4.03
C VAL A 654 7.99 42.20 -3.91
N PRO A 655 8.30 42.73 -2.72
CA PRO A 655 8.85 44.06 -2.60
C PRO A 655 10.15 44.19 -3.37
N GLY A 656 10.27 45.20 -4.25
CA GLY A 656 11.51 45.49 -4.97
C GLY A 656 12.61 46.00 -4.05
N ASN A 657 13.88 45.79 -4.45
CA ASN A 657 15.10 46.12 -3.68
C ASN A 657 15.16 45.44 -2.29
N SER A 658 14.41 44.32 -2.14
CA SER A 658 14.41 43.48 -0.93
C SER A 658 15.00 42.11 -1.24
N ASN A 659 15.91 41.63 -0.37
CA ASN A 659 16.50 40.27 -0.53
C ASN A 659 15.43 39.21 -0.33
N GLN A 660 15.28 38.36 -1.32
CA GLN A 660 14.36 37.21 -1.31
C GLN A 660 15.17 35.94 -1.30
N THR A 661 14.93 35.07 -0.31
CA THR A 661 15.51 33.74 -0.23
C THR A 661 14.43 32.71 -0.55
N LEU A 662 14.69 31.87 -1.55
CA LEU A 662 13.77 30.84 -2.00
C LEU A 662 14.43 29.46 -1.90
N THR A 663 13.68 28.48 -1.44
CA THR A 663 14.10 27.07 -1.39
C THR A 663 13.21 26.25 -2.32
N ALA A 664 13.83 25.61 -3.31
CA ALA A 664 13.15 24.70 -4.21
C ALA A 664 13.30 23.26 -3.72
N ALA A 665 12.22 22.47 -3.79
CA ALA A 665 12.19 21.06 -3.42
C ALA A 665 11.27 20.28 -4.35
N ALA A 666 11.64 19.01 -4.63
CA ALA A 666 10.80 18.05 -5.35
C ALA A 666 10.99 16.66 -4.72
N ASN A 667 9.97 15.81 -4.81
CA ASN A 667 10.04 14.46 -4.24
C ASN A 667 11.14 13.64 -4.91
N GLY A 668 12.01 13.02 -4.11
CA GLY A 668 13.16 12.28 -4.60
C GLY A 668 14.38 13.13 -5.00
N PHE A 669 14.38 14.44 -4.70
CA PHE A 669 15.49 15.36 -5.02
C PHE A 669 16.01 16.10 -3.79
N ALA A 670 17.29 16.43 -3.81
CA ALA A 670 17.88 17.32 -2.80
C ALA A 670 17.36 18.76 -3.01
N SER A 671 16.91 19.40 -1.94
CA SER A 671 16.46 20.79 -2.00
C SER A 671 17.62 21.74 -2.29
N GLN A 672 17.31 22.86 -2.95
CA GLN A 672 18.27 23.91 -3.27
C GLN A 672 17.74 25.27 -2.78
N THR A 673 18.59 26.04 -2.12
CA THR A 673 18.26 27.40 -1.66
C THR A 673 19.10 28.43 -2.41
N GLN A 674 18.45 29.49 -2.88
CA GLN A 674 19.09 30.64 -3.54
C GLN A 674 18.51 31.95 -3.04
N SER A 675 19.28 33.04 -3.13
CA SER A 675 18.85 34.39 -2.76
C SER A 675 19.04 35.36 -3.91
N VAL A 676 18.10 36.30 -4.06
CA VAL A 676 18.11 37.34 -5.08
C VAL A 676 17.47 38.64 -4.57
N THR A 677 17.98 39.79 -5.01
CA THR A 677 17.40 41.10 -4.71
C THR A 677 16.87 41.75 -6.01
N PRO A 678 15.60 41.53 -6.36
CA PRO A 678 15.04 42.05 -7.59
C PRO A 678 14.88 43.57 -7.54
N PRO A 679 15.31 44.32 -8.60
CA PRO A 679 15.08 45.77 -8.64
C PRO A 679 13.60 46.14 -8.66
N THR A 680 13.25 47.30 -8.11
CA THR A 680 11.90 47.84 -8.15
C THR A 680 11.34 47.90 -9.58
N GLY A 681 10.10 47.40 -9.79
CA GLY A 681 9.39 47.41 -11.05
C GLY A 681 9.93 46.42 -12.11
N SER A 682 10.93 45.62 -11.76
CA SER A 682 11.55 44.67 -12.69
C SER A 682 10.93 43.28 -12.63
N THR A 683 11.21 42.47 -13.69
CA THR A 683 11.04 41.01 -13.66
C THR A 683 12.41 40.37 -13.60
N THR A 684 12.64 39.52 -12.61
CA THR A 684 13.91 38.79 -12.40
C THR A 684 13.64 37.29 -12.46
N THR A 685 14.48 36.55 -13.22
CA THR A 685 14.40 35.10 -13.35
C THR A 685 15.36 34.42 -12.38
N LEU A 686 14.88 33.39 -11.65
CA LEU A 686 15.67 32.57 -10.73
C LEU A 686 15.32 31.10 -10.95
N ASN A 687 16.20 30.37 -11.62
CA ASN A 687 16.00 28.94 -11.93
C ASN A 687 16.67 28.05 -10.91
N PHE A 688 16.10 26.85 -10.70
CA PHE A 688 16.65 25.80 -9.82
C PHE A 688 16.90 24.53 -10.61
N THR A 689 18.09 23.92 -10.35
CA THR A 689 18.46 22.63 -10.88
C THR A 689 18.66 21.67 -9.71
N LEU A 690 17.74 20.70 -9.53
CA LEU A 690 17.75 19.81 -8.39
C LEU A 690 18.45 18.48 -8.70
N ASN A 691 19.25 17.99 -7.74
CA ASN A 691 19.95 16.72 -7.82
C ASN A 691 19.07 15.59 -7.26
N PRO A 692 18.84 14.48 -7.99
CA PRO A 692 18.06 13.35 -7.48
C PRO A 692 18.74 12.70 -6.26
N LEU A 693 17.93 12.33 -5.26
CA LEU A 693 18.34 11.61 -4.05
C LEU A 693 18.43 10.12 -4.33
N ARG A 694 19.64 9.59 -4.48
CA ARG A 694 19.86 8.16 -4.71
C ARG A 694 21.30 7.74 -4.39
N PRO A 695 21.56 6.48 -4.03
CA PRO A 695 22.87 5.88 -4.09
C PRO A 695 23.30 5.75 -5.56
N ARG A 696 24.59 5.80 -5.82
CA ARG A 696 25.17 5.57 -7.15
C ARG A 696 26.48 4.80 -7.02
N MET A 697 26.47 3.56 -7.49
CA MET A 697 27.66 2.73 -7.46
C MET A 697 28.57 3.01 -8.65
N THR A 698 29.86 3.21 -8.39
CA THR A 698 30.87 3.32 -9.41
C THR A 698 31.97 2.32 -9.12
N LEU A 699 32.27 1.44 -10.08
CA LEU A 699 33.50 0.66 -10.09
C LEU A 699 34.65 1.56 -10.53
N LEU A 700 35.69 1.66 -9.70
CA LEU A 700 36.86 2.44 -10.07
C LEU A 700 37.80 1.64 -11.00
N GLN A 701 37.60 0.31 -11.06
CA GLN A 701 38.30 -0.60 -11.94
C GLN A 701 37.42 -1.80 -12.27
N ASP A 702 37.09 -2.01 -13.52
CA ASP A 702 36.21 -3.09 -14.02
C ASP A 702 36.95 -4.39 -14.34
N LEU A 703 38.26 -4.32 -14.59
CA LEU A 703 39.17 -5.45 -14.79
C LEU A 703 40.31 -5.40 -13.79
N ILE A 704 40.33 -6.33 -12.85
CA ILE A 704 41.38 -6.51 -11.85
C ILE A 704 42.37 -7.54 -12.38
N THR A 705 43.60 -7.17 -12.58
CA THR A 705 44.65 -8.07 -13.07
C THR A 705 45.74 -8.28 -12.00
N ALA A 706 46.19 -9.53 -11.86
CA ALA A 706 47.33 -9.84 -11.01
C ALA A 706 48.21 -10.91 -11.66
N THR A 707 49.45 -10.93 -11.27
CA THR A 707 50.44 -11.95 -11.64
C THR A 707 50.82 -12.72 -10.39
N VAL A 708 50.68 -14.05 -10.40
CA VAL A 708 50.96 -14.91 -9.24
C VAL A 708 51.77 -16.12 -9.67
N ASP A 709 52.84 -16.44 -8.93
CA ASP A 709 53.66 -17.60 -9.16
C ASP A 709 52.91 -18.90 -8.85
N PHE A 710 53.30 -19.98 -9.47
CA PHE A 710 52.66 -21.28 -9.31
C PHE A 710 52.51 -21.66 -7.82
N ASN A 711 51.30 -22.03 -7.42
CA ASN A 711 50.93 -22.44 -6.05
C ASN A 711 51.11 -21.36 -4.97
N GLN A 712 51.33 -20.10 -5.36
CA GLN A 712 51.35 -18.95 -4.45
C GLN A 712 49.97 -18.26 -4.39
N THR A 713 49.78 -17.43 -3.36
CA THR A 713 48.58 -16.62 -3.16
C THR A 713 48.95 -15.15 -3.21
N THR A 714 48.02 -14.32 -3.70
CA THR A 714 48.12 -12.86 -3.62
C THR A 714 46.79 -12.25 -3.17
N THR A 715 46.86 -11.08 -2.56
CA THR A 715 45.69 -10.26 -2.27
C THR A 715 45.55 -9.20 -3.33
N ILE A 716 44.38 -9.10 -3.94
CA ILE A 716 43.99 -8.06 -4.89
C ILE A 716 42.78 -7.33 -4.33
N THR A 717 42.49 -6.14 -4.81
CA THR A 717 41.39 -5.34 -4.30
C THR A 717 40.37 -4.99 -5.40
N LEU A 718 39.08 -5.01 -5.06
CA LEU A 718 38.01 -4.49 -5.88
C LEU A 718 37.64 -3.10 -5.35
N PRO A 719 38.00 -2.00 -6.03
CA PRO A 719 37.70 -0.66 -5.56
C PRO A 719 36.32 -0.20 -5.99
N LEU A 720 35.46 0.14 -5.01
CA LEU A 720 34.11 0.67 -5.19
C LEU A 720 34.01 2.10 -4.66
N ARG A 721 33.12 2.93 -5.22
CA ARG A 721 32.79 4.24 -4.70
C ARG A 721 31.29 4.50 -4.79
N ASN A 722 30.75 5.17 -3.78
CA ASN A 722 29.40 5.72 -3.82
C ASN A 722 29.45 7.17 -4.34
N ASP A 723 29.12 7.40 -5.60
CA ASP A 723 29.01 8.74 -6.21
C ASP A 723 27.62 9.37 -6.03
N GLY A 724 26.71 8.68 -5.34
CA GLY A 724 25.40 9.18 -4.98
C GLY A 724 25.40 10.03 -3.72
N ASN A 725 24.20 10.50 -3.34
CA ASN A 725 23.99 11.34 -2.16
C ASN A 725 23.22 10.61 -1.04
N LEU A 726 22.83 9.35 -1.25
CA LEU A 726 22.31 8.44 -0.23
C LEU A 726 23.27 7.29 0.04
N PRO A 727 23.19 6.61 1.19
CA PRO A 727 24.00 5.44 1.49
C PRO A 727 23.83 4.32 0.45
N LEU A 728 24.95 3.80 -0.05
CA LEU A 728 25.01 2.67 -0.97
C LEU A 728 25.26 1.38 -0.19
N SER A 729 24.27 0.50 -0.16
CA SER A 729 24.42 -0.87 0.34
C SER A 729 24.80 -1.78 -0.82
N TYR A 730 25.78 -2.67 -0.61
CA TYR A 730 26.25 -3.60 -1.64
C TYR A 730 26.61 -4.96 -1.05
N THR A 731 26.58 -5.99 -1.93
CA THR A 731 27.06 -7.34 -1.66
C THR A 731 27.87 -7.81 -2.86
N VAL A 732 29.04 -8.40 -2.62
CA VAL A 732 29.93 -8.94 -3.65
C VAL A 732 29.92 -10.47 -3.55
N THR A 733 29.71 -11.14 -4.67
CA THR A 733 29.79 -12.60 -4.79
C THR A 733 30.69 -12.99 -5.96
N ILE A 734 31.35 -14.16 -5.85
CA ILE A 734 32.01 -14.76 -7.00
C ILE A 734 30.91 -15.40 -7.86
N ASP A 735 30.90 -15.02 -9.13
CA ASP A 735 29.96 -15.57 -10.11
C ASP A 735 30.36 -17.00 -10.43
N ASN A 736 29.50 -17.97 -10.05
CA ASN A 736 29.72 -19.41 -10.26
C ASN A 736 28.99 -19.93 -11.51
N GLU A 737 28.67 -19.04 -12.46
CA GLU A 737 28.05 -19.44 -13.71
C GLU A 737 28.96 -20.44 -14.46
N PRO A 738 28.42 -21.54 -14.99
CA PRO A 738 29.22 -22.57 -15.69
C PRO A 738 29.92 -22.07 -16.94
N TYR A 739 29.46 -20.96 -17.51
CA TYR A 739 30.05 -20.32 -18.68
C TYR A 739 30.33 -18.83 -18.41
N GLY A 740 31.56 -18.40 -18.70
CA GLY A 740 31.90 -16.98 -18.81
C GLY A 740 31.36 -16.40 -20.10
N VAL A 741 30.86 -15.16 -20.07
CA VAL A 741 30.32 -14.46 -21.26
C VAL A 741 31.22 -13.27 -21.60
N TRP A 742 31.71 -13.22 -22.85
CA TRP A 742 32.50 -12.14 -23.43
C TRP A 742 31.74 -11.50 -24.58
N ARG A 743 31.73 -10.19 -24.65
CA ARG A 743 31.04 -9.40 -25.68
C ARG A 743 32.07 -8.80 -26.65
N SER A 744 31.75 -8.74 -27.96
CA SER A 744 32.64 -8.13 -28.98
C SER A 744 32.71 -6.59 -28.87
N ASP A 745 31.77 -5.94 -28.22
CA ASP A 745 31.73 -4.50 -27.95
C ASP A 745 32.47 -4.10 -26.66
N GLU A 746 33.10 -5.06 -25.95
CA GLU A 746 33.93 -4.83 -24.76
C GLU A 746 35.41 -5.00 -25.05
N VAL A 747 36.26 -4.31 -24.28
CA VAL A 747 37.73 -4.43 -24.38
C VAL A 747 38.15 -5.87 -24.08
N GLY A 748 38.88 -6.52 -25.01
CA GLY A 748 39.32 -7.91 -24.90
C GLY A 748 38.21 -8.94 -25.24
N GLY A 749 37.09 -8.50 -25.77
CA GLY A 749 36.02 -9.35 -26.27
C GLY A 749 36.42 -10.15 -27.52
N PRO A 750 35.55 -11.05 -27.98
CA PRO A 750 35.79 -11.90 -29.13
C PRO A 750 35.93 -11.05 -30.41
N THR A 751 36.93 -11.40 -31.22
CA THR A 751 37.06 -10.88 -32.60
C THR A 751 36.35 -11.80 -33.56
N GLY A 752 35.69 -11.26 -34.55
CA GLY A 752 34.88 -11.99 -35.50
C GLY A 752 33.39 -11.64 -35.39
N GLY A 753 32.64 -11.91 -36.42
CA GLY A 753 31.21 -11.57 -36.50
C GLY A 753 30.46 -12.65 -37.26
N TRP A 754 29.39 -12.25 -37.92
CA TRP A 754 28.54 -13.11 -38.73
C TRP A 754 29.35 -13.99 -39.70
N ILE A 755 29.06 -15.27 -39.75
CA ILE A 755 29.67 -16.26 -40.65
C ILE A 755 28.68 -16.57 -41.77
N ASP A 756 29.04 -16.30 -42.99
CA ASP A 756 28.18 -16.65 -44.14
C ASP A 756 28.06 -18.18 -44.22
N PRO A 757 26.82 -18.73 -44.17
CA PRO A 757 26.62 -20.17 -44.19
C PRO A 757 27.13 -20.75 -45.52
N PRO A 758 27.85 -21.95 -45.50
CA PRO A 758 28.34 -22.58 -46.67
C PRO A 758 27.25 -22.91 -47.70
N ILE A 759 27.59 -23.00 -48.97
CA ILE A 759 26.63 -23.26 -50.05
C ILE A 759 25.98 -24.65 -49.97
N ASP A 760 26.70 -25.61 -49.36
CA ASP A 760 26.26 -26.98 -49.12
C ASP A 760 25.63 -27.23 -47.75
N ARG A 761 25.20 -26.16 -47.08
CA ARG A 761 24.50 -26.26 -45.79
C ARG A 761 23.20 -27.06 -45.91
N GLN A 762 22.85 -27.73 -44.85
CA GLN A 762 21.55 -28.38 -44.69
C GLN A 762 20.49 -27.36 -44.33
N VAL A 763 19.58 -27.06 -45.27
CA VAL A 763 18.40 -26.21 -44.99
C VAL A 763 17.36 -27.08 -44.26
N LEU A 764 16.82 -26.52 -43.16
CA LEU A 764 15.83 -27.19 -42.31
C LEU A 764 14.44 -26.60 -42.64
N ASN A 765 13.57 -27.42 -43.16
CA ASN A 765 12.18 -27.05 -43.42
C ASN A 765 11.36 -27.24 -42.15
N LEU A 766 11.45 -26.26 -41.23
CA LEU A 766 10.67 -26.25 -40.00
C LEU A 766 9.41 -25.44 -40.24
N TYR A 767 8.27 -25.94 -39.74
CA TYR A 767 7.07 -25.15 -39.59
C TYR A 767 7.18 -24.30 -38.32
N ASP A 768 6.30 -23.34 -38.20
CA ASP A 768 6.16 -22.53 -36.99
C ASP A 768 6.04 -23.42 -35.75
N ASP A 769 6.77 -23.13 -34.68
CA ASP A 769 6.84 -23.90 -33.43
C ASP A 769 7.39 -25.34 -33.53
N TRP A 770 8.01 -25.74 -34.65
CA TRP A 770 8.53 -27.13 -34.84
C TRP A 770 10.03 -27.23 -34.55
N SER A 771 10.49 -28.45 -34.25
CA SER A 771 11.91 -28.77 -34.14
C SER A 771 12.36 -29.72 -35.25
N SER A 772 13.66 -29.69 -35.53
CA SER A 772 14.30 -30.62 -36.45
C SER A 772 14.28 -32.06 -35.93
N ALA A 773 14.44 -33.04 -36.83
CA ALA A 773 14.97 -34.38 -36.47
C ALA A 773 16.37 -34.23 -35.85
N GLY A 774 16.83 -35.26 -35.14
CA GLY A 774 18.17 -35.28 -34.56
C GLY A 774 19.26 -35.06 -35.62
N ILE A 775 20.13 -34.08 -35.41
CA ILE A 775 21.24 -33.73 -36.30
C ILE A 775 22.57 -34.08 -35.62
N ASP A 776 23.40 -34.88 -36.30
CA ASP A 776 24.76 -35.23 -35.83
C ASP A 776 25.70 -34.03 -35.99
N LEU A 777 26.33 -33.63 -34.91
CA LEU A 777 27.33 -32.54 -34.90
C LEU A 777 28.62 -32.93 -35.65
N GLY A 778 28.95 -34.22 -35.71
CA GLY A 778 30.21 -34.72 -36.25
C GLY A 778 31.35 -34.77 -35.24
N PHE A 779 31.12 -34.34 -34.04
CA PHE A 779 32.05 -34.38 -32.88
C PHE A 779 31.25 -34.45 -31.56
N ASP A 780 31.97 -34.85 -30.49
CA ASP A 780 31.38 -34.85 -29.15
C ASP A 780 31.51 -33.47 -28.54
N PHE A 781 30.36 -32.79 -28.31
CA PHE A 781 30.28 -31.45 -27.77
C PHE A 781 30.09 -31.48 -26.24
N PRO A 782 31.05 -30.94 -25.45
CA PRO A 782 30.91 -30.91 -23.99
C PRO A 782 29.93 -29.80 -23.56
N PHE A 783 28.87 -30.18 -22.81
CA PHE A 783 27.89 -29.24 -22.28
C PHE A 783 27.26 -29.80 -21.00
N ALA A 784 27.05 -28.97 -19.97
CA ALA A 784 26.33 -29.40 -18.73
C ALA A 784 26.94 -30.63 -18.03
N ASN A 785 28.25 -30.81 -18.05
CA ASN A 785 29.01 -31.98 -17.52
C ASN A 785 28.80 -33.28 -18.29
N ASP A 786 28.28 -33.23 -19.50
CA ASP A 786 28.03 -34.34 -20.38
C ASP A 786 28.60 -34.08 -21.78
N TYR A 787 28.58 -35.10 -22.64
CA TYR A 787 29.01 -35.01 -24.03
C TYR A 787 27.87 -35.35 -24.96
N TYR A 788 27.56 -34.45 -25.91
CA TYR A 788 26.47 -34.57 -26.84
C TYR A 788 26.97 -34.62 -28.29
N ARG A 789 26.44 -35.58 -29.05
CA ARG A 789 26.76 -35.72 -30.47
C ARG A 789 25.57 -35.34 -31.37
N THR A 790 24.39 -35.38 -30.82
CA THR A 790 23.14 -35.10 -31.54
C THR A 790 22.47 -33.85 -30.92
N ILE A 791 21.99 -32.95 -31.77
CA ILE A 791 21.23 -31.75 -31.40
C ILE A 791 19.88 -31.72 -32.12
N TYR A 792 18.94 -30.98 -31.57
CA TYR A 792 17.63 -30.67 -32.13
C TYR A 792 17.48 -29.17 -32.19
N ILE A 793 17.09 -28.63 -33.34
CA ILE A 793 17.02 -27.19 -33.58
C ILE A 793 15.54 -26.79 -33.68
N GLY A 794 15.06 -25.92 -32.82
CA GLY A 794 13.71 -25.39 -32.83
C GLY A 794 13.58 -24.13 -33.70
N ALA A 795 12.41 -23.94 -34.30
CA ALA A 795 12.11 -22.79 -35.12
C ALA A 795 12.34 -21.48 -34.34
N ASN A 796 11.95 -21.43 -33.07
CA ASN A 796 11.99 -20.27 -32.17
C ASN A 796 13.34 -20.02 -31.50
N GLY A 797 14.45 -20.36 -32.16
CA GLY A 797 15.79 -19.98 -31.72
C GLY A 797 16.32 -20.73 -30.52
N ILE A 798 16.01 -22.03 -30.40
CA ILE A 798 16.45 -22.93 -29.34
C ILE A 798 17.20 -24.11 -29.93
N ILE A 799 18.26 -24.57 -29.27
CA ILE A 799 18.97 -25.79 -29.56
C ILE A 799 18.89 -26.68 -28.32
N THR A 800 18.40 -27.91 -28.46
CA THR A 800 18.31 -28.88 -27.37
C THR A 800 19.15 -30.15 -27.68
N PHE A 801 19.45 -30.91 -26.61
CA PHE A 801 20.21 -32.16 -26.71
C PHE A 801 19.32 -33.42 -26.54
N ALA A 802 18.02 -33.23 -26.44
CA ALA A 802 16.99 -34.26 -26.41
C ALA A 802 15.86 -33.92 -27.36
N PRO A 803 15.11 -34.92 -27.88
CA PRO A 803 13.95 -34.67 -28.71
C PRO A 803 12.95 -33.75 -28.02
N PHE A 804 12.45 -32.82 -28.75
CA PHE A 804 11.59 -31.72 -28.26
C PHE A 804 10.13 -32.13 -28.60
N PRO A 805 9.18 -32.01 -27.71
CA PRO A 805 7.78 -32.24 -28.08
C PRO A 805 7.32 -31.18 -29.06
N GLN A 806 6.52 -31.58 -30.04
CA GLN A 806 5.86 -30.65 -30.97
C GLN A 806 4.87 -29.80 -30.17
N PHE A 807 4.96 -28.46 -30.27
CA PHE A 807 4.09 -27.54 -29.52
C PHE A 807 2.71 -27.45 -30.17
N ASN A 808 1.68 -27.52 -29.34
CA ASN A 808 0.32 -27.11 -29.69
C ASN A 808 0.12 -25.62 -29.25
N ASN A 809 0.37 -24.65 -30.14
CA ASN A 809 -0.18 -23.30 -30.12
C ASN A 809 0.00 -22.41 -28.85
N LEU A 810 1.07 -22.47 -28.11
CA LEU A 810 1.32 -21.51 -27.04
C LEU A 810 2.81 -21.19 -26.95
N PHE A 811 3.30 -20.31 -27.84
CA PHE A 811 4.56 -19.62 -27.61
C PHE A 811 4.38 -18.68 -26.42
N ASN A 812 5.12 -18.91 -25.37
CA ASN A 812 5.18 -18.00 -24.21
C ASN A 812 6.65 -17.82 -23.82
N PRO A 813 7.37 -16.90 -24.47
CA PRO A 813 8.77 -16.66 -24.16
C PRO A 813 8.90 -16.18 -22.73
N SER A 814 9.42 -17.07 -21.89
CA SER A 814 9.83 -16.75 -20.53
C SER A 814 11.34 -16.59 -20.47
N CYS A 815 11.83 -15.86 -19.47
CA CYS A 815 13.23 -15.97 -19.09
C CYS A 815 13.55 -17.43 -18.71
N LEU A 816 14.81 -17.82 -18.83
CA LEU A 816 15.19 -19.17 -18.43
C LEU A 816 14.85 -19.42 -16.93
N PRO A 817 14.45 -20.66 -16.57
CA PRO A 817 14.43 -21.87 -17.38
C PRO A 817 13.27 -21.87 -18.39
N LEU A 818 13.51 -22.55 -19.53
CA LEU A 818 12.46 -22.77 -20.52
C LEU A 818 11.33 -23.58 -19.90
N THR A 819 10.09 -23.13 -20.11
CA THR A 819 8.90 -23.89 -19.67
C THR A 819 8.59 -25.06 -20.57
N GLU A 820 9.09 -25.03 -21.79
CA GLU A 820 8.82 -25.96 -22.87
C GLU A 820 9.65 -27.24 -22.79
N THR A 821 10.80 -27.19 -22.13
CA THR A 821 11.66 -28.33 -21.96
C THR A 821 12.45 -28.31 -20.67
N SER A 822 12.60 -29.47 -20.01
CA SER A 822 13.55 -29.65 -18.92
C SER A 822 14.93 -30.15 -19.38
N ALA A 823 15.09 -30.38 -20.69
CA ALA A 823 16.35 -30.83 -21.26
C ALA A 823 17.39 -29.70 -21.28
N PRO A 824 18.70 -30.01 -21.25
CA PRO A 824 19.73 -29.04 -21.49
C PRO A 824 19.54 -28.36 -22.84
N ALA A 825 19.71 -27.02 -22.86
CA ALA A 825 19.44 -26.21 -24.05
C ALA A 825 20.43 -25.05 -24.19
N ILE A 826 20.72 -24.66 -25.42
CA ILE A 826 21.43 -23.45 -25.82
C ILE A 826 20.42 -22.54 -26.49
N VAL A 827 20.34 -21.29 -26.03
CA VAL A 827 19.31 -20.32 -26.39
C VAL A 827 19.98 -19.07 -26.94
N PRO A 828 20.34 -19.06 -28.24
CA PRO A 828 20.96 -17.91 -28.88
C PRO A 828 20.01 -16.70 -29.00
N LEU A 829 18.73 -16.92 -29.29
CA LEU A 829 17.69 -15.91 -29.26
C LEU A 829 16.33 -16.61 -29.29
N HIS A 830 15.72 -16.82 -28.13
CA HIS A 830 14.37 -17.34 -28.01
C HIS A 830 13.37 -16.20 -28.23
N VAL A 831 12.69 -16.23 -29.37
CA VAL A 831 11.69 -15.26 -29.81
C VAL A 831 10.70 -16.01 -30.73
N ASP A 832 9.48 -15.50 -30.85
CA ASP A 832 8.45 -16.10 -31.73
C ASP A 832 8.79 -15.90 -33.21
N PHE A 833 9.60 -16.82 -33.76
CA PHE A 833 9.98 -16.83 -35.19
C PHE A 833 8.94 -17.56 -36.02
N ASP A 834 8.38 -16.91 -37.02
CA ASP A 834 7.52 -17.54 -38.04
C ASP A 834 8.33 -18.02 -39.26
N SER A 835 8.96 -19.17 -39.14
CA SER A 835 9.71 -19.78 -40.24
C SER A 835 8.84 -20.21 -41.42
N SER A 836 7.52 -20.29 -41.27
CA SER A 836 6.56 -20.59 -42.36
C SER A 836 6.31 -19.38 -43.27
N ALA A 837 6.50 -18.15 -42.76
CA ALA A 837 6.31 -16.90 -43.49
C ALA A 837 7.56 -16.45 -44.27
N GLY A 838 8.71 -17.10 -44.10
CA GLY A 838 9.95 -16.81 -44.83
C GLY A 838 11.23 -16.97 -44.04
N GLY A 839 12.35 -16.51 -44.61
CA GLY A 839 13.65 -16.71 -44.03
C GLY A 839 14.21 -18.12 -44.25
N GLU A 840 15.32 -18.42 -43.63
CA GLU A 840 15.97 -19.72 -43.68
C GLU A 840 16.55 -20.16 -42.31
N ILE A 841 16.25 -21.36 -41.92
CA ILE A 841 16.94 -22.03 -40.80
C ILE A 841 17.85 -23.12 -41.38
N SER A 842 19.13 -23.12 -41.01
CA SER A 842 20.10 -24.04 -41.58
C SER A 842 21.15 -24.51 -40.58
N PHE A 843 21.74 -25.68 -40.91
CA PHE A 843 22.84 -26.28 -40.18
C PHE A 843 24.02 -26.51 -41.13
N ALA A 844 25.23 -26.23 -40.68
CA ALA A 844 26.44 -26.54 -41.41
C ALA A 844 27.58 -26.97 -40.49
N ARG A 845 28.42 -27.92 -40.95
CA ARG A 845 29.72 -28.19 -40.32
C ARG A 845 30.75 -27.29 -40.96
N VAL A 846 31.37 -26.42 -40.16
CA VAL A 846 32.46 -25.52 -40.58
C VAL A 846 33.77 -25.90 -39.90
N SER A 847 34.89 -25.35 -40.35
CA SER A 847 36.21 -25.70 -39.80
C SER A 847 36.32 -25.38 -38.30
N ALA A 848 35.52 -24.43 -37.80
CA ALA A 848 35.51 -24.07 -36.38
C ALA A 848 34.53 -24.90 -35.53
N GLY A 849 33.63 -25.71 -36.12
CA GLY A 849 32.62 -26.50 -35.41
C GLY A 849 31.31 -26.66 -36.17
N ALA A 850 30.18 -26.60 -35.44
CA ALA A 850 28.84 -26.69 -35.99
C ALA A 850 28.17 -25.31 -35.97
N LEU A 851 27.74 -24.83 -37.12
CA LEU A 851 27.07 -23.54 -37.31
C LEU A 851 25.59 -23.77 -37.53
N ILE A 852 24.78 -23.17 -36.68
CA ILE A 852 23.32 -23.14 -36.77
C ILE A 852 22.93 -21.70 -37.07
N THR A 853 22.09 -21.48 -38.05
CA THR A 853 21.71 -20.15 -38.51
C THR A 853 20.20 -20.01 -38.65
N TRP A 854 19.63 -19.01 -38.05
CA TRP A 854 18.32 -18.42 -38.34
C TRP A 854 18.60 -17.13 -39.12
N ASN A 855 18.30 -17.13 -40.42
CA ASN A 855 18.67 -16.03 -41.31
C ASN A 855 17.44 -15.37 -41.91
N ASN A 856 17.24 -14.09 -41.59
CA ASN A 856 16.15 -13.27 -42.09
C ASN A 856 14.76 -13.92 -41.85
N VAL A 857 14.58 -14.52 -40.65
CA VAL A 857 13.33 -15.19 -40.27
C VAL A 857 12.36 -14.12 -39.74
N PRO A 858 11.11 -14.10 -40.25
CA PRO A 858 10.09 -13.16 -39.72
C PRO A 858 9.81 -13.40 -38.24
N HIS A 859 9.54 -12.33 -37.48
CA HIS A 859 8.94 -12.37 -36.17
C HIS A 859 7.43 -12.51 -36.30
N PHE A 860 6.81 -13.47 -35.61
CA PHE A 860 5.36 -13.72 -35.67
C PHE A 860 4.54 -12.45 -35.42
N GLY A 861 3.57 -12.17 -36.27
CA GLY A 861 2.70 -10.98 -36.14
C GLY A 861 3.36 -9.64 -36.40
N ALA A 862 4.65 -9.60 -36.82
CA ALA A 862 5.37 -8.36 -37.11
C ALA A 862 6.01 -8.36 -38.50
N SER A 863 6.26 -7.17 -39.05
CA SER A 863 6.95 -7.02 -40.36
C SER A 863 8.48 -7.14 -40.25
N ARG A 864 9.01 -7.48 -39.11
CA ARG A 864 10.44 -7.54 -38.83
C ARG A 864 11.02 -8.91 -39.13
N HIS A 865 12.27 -8.94 -39.62
CA HIS A 865 13.02 -10.15 -39.94
C HIS A 865 14.31 -10.15 -39.13
N LEU A 866 14.51 -11.13 -38.31
CA LEU A 866 15.65 -11.24 -37.40
C LEU A 866 16.65 -12.29 -37.91
N SER A 867 17.93 -12.14 -37.51
CA SER A 867 18.97 -13.09 -37.85
C SER A 867 19.87 -13.34 -36.66
N VAL A 868 20.07 -14.62 -36.32
CA VAL A 868 20.97 -15.07 -35.26
C VAL A 868 21.70 -16.34 -35.65
N GLN A 869 22.94 -16.50 -35.19
CA GLN A 869 23.72 -17.72 -35.34
C GLN A 869 24.20 -18.26 -34.00
N ALA A 870 24.30 -19.56 -33.92
CA ALA A 870 25.04 -20.26 -32.88
C ALA A 870 26.17 -21.11 -33.51
N LEU A 871 27.41 -20.86 -33.09
CA LEU A 871 28.55 -21.69 -33.45
C LEU A 871 28.97 -22.53 -32.23
N LEU A 872 28.82 -23.85 -32.32
CA LEU A 872 29.24 -24.79 -31.30
C LEU A 872 30.63 -25.37 -31.63
N GLN A 873 31.63 -25.19 -30.79
CA GLN A 873 32.99 -25.64 -31.01
C GLN A 873 33.31 -26.94 -30.25
N PRO A 874 34.17 -27.82 -30.77
CA PRO A 874 34.49 -29.10 -30.10
C PRO A 874 35.08 -28.98 -28.68
N ASN A 875 35.62 -27.81 -28.33
CA ASN A 875 36.15 -27.50 -27.01
C ASN A 875 35.12 -26.93 -26.01
N GLY A 876 33.82 -26.94 -26.38
CA GLY A 876 32.73 -26.45 -25.56
C GLY A 876 32.45 -24.96 -25.65
N ILE A 877 33.25 -24.20 -26.40
CA ILE A 877 32.99 -22.76 -26.63
C ILE A 877 31.75 -22.62 -27.53
N ILE A 878 30.90 -21.69 -27.14
CA ILE A 878 29.69 -21.34 -27.88
C ILE A 878 29.80 -19.88 -28.30
N ARG A 879 29.48 -19.54 -29.56
CA ARG A 879 29.39 -18.16 -30.02
C ARG A 879 28.01 -17.89 -30.57
N PHE A 880 27.42 -16.73 -30.18
CA PHE A 880 26.22 -16.18 -30.79
C PHE A 880 26.60 -14.96 -31.60
N HIS A 881 26.10 -14.86 -32.83
CA HIS A 881 26.29 -13.72 -33.71
C HIS A 881 24.92 -13.14 -34.09
N TYR A 882 24.77 -11.82 -34.03
CA TYR A 882 23.48 -11.13 -34.21
C TYR A 882 23.55 -10.21 -35.43
N ARG A 883 22.47 -10.20 -36.22
CA ARG A 883 22.26 -9.32 -37.36
C ARG A 883 20.77 -8.99 -37.48
N ASN A 884 20.39 -7.75 -37.83
CA ASN A 884 19.01 -7.28 -37.93
C ASN A 884 18.21 -7.46 -36.62
N VAL A 885 18.86 -7.28 -35.48
CA VAL A 885 18.23 -7.38 -34.13
C VAL A 885 18.02 -6.02 -33.45
N ALA A 886 18.54 -4.94 -34.04
CA ALA A 886 18.39 -3.58 -33.49
C ALA A 886 16.94 -3.10 -33.37
N ASP A 887 16.02 -3.72 -34.14
CA ASP A 887 14.60 -3.40 -34.14
C ASP A 887 13.78 -4.21 -33.11
N LEU A 888 14.41 -5.07 -32.30
CA LEU A 888 13.73 -5.71 -31.16
C LEU A 888 13.34 -4.62 -30.15
N LEU A 889 12.02 -4.46 -29.92
CA LEU A 889 11.49 -3.48 -28.99
C LEU A 889 11.44 -4.07 -27.58
N ASP A 890 11.37 -3.20 -26.57
CA ASP A 890 11.16 -3.62 -25.18
C ASP A 890 9.82 -4.38 -24.98
N ALA A 891 8.88 -4.25 -25.93
CA ALA A 891 7.61 -4.96 -25.93
C ALA A 891 7.73 -6.39 -26.49
N ASP A 892 8.81 -6.72 -27.20
CA ASP A 892 9.02 -8.06 -27.73
C ASP A 892 9.57 -8.96 -26.62
N GLN A 893 8.96 -10.11 -26.46
CA GLN A 893 9.41 -11.08 -25.47
C GLN A 893 10.56 -11.90 -26.06
N TRP A 894 11.74 -11.83 -25.47
CA TRP A 894 12.90 -12.62 -25.91
C TRP A 894 13.80 -13.03 -24.74
N ALA A 895 14.55 -14.10 -24.93
CA ALA A 895 15.55 -14.58 -23.98
C ALA A 895 16.83 -15.07 -24.70
N VAL A 896 17.98 -14.92 -24.03
CA VAL A 896 19.29 -15.43 -24.42
C VAL A 896 19.94 -16.10 -23.23
N GLY A 897 20.52 -17.31 -23.40
CA GLY A 897 21.22 -17.98 -22.31
C GLY A 897 21.46 -19.47 -22.52
N LEU A 898 21.69 -20.18 -21.42
CA LEU A 898 21.95 -21.62 -21.36
C LEU A 898 21.07 -22.26 -20.28
N GLN A 899 20.51 -23.42 -20.57
CA GLN A 899 19.78 -24.24 -19.61
C GLN A 899 20.55 -25.55 -19.39
N PHE A 900 20.73 -25.95 -18.14
CA PHE A 900 21.38 -27.17 -17.70
C PHE A 900 20.37 -28.13 -17.10
N ASN A 901 20.75 -29.33 -16.70
CA ASN A 901 19.84 -30.35 -16.15
C ASN A 901 19.10 -29.90 -14.87
N SER A 902 19.70 -29.01 -14.04
CA SER A 902 19.17 -28.59 -12.75
C SER A 902 19.31 -27.09 -12.48
N SER A 903 19.85 -26.34 -13.44
CA SER A 903 20.11 -24.89 -13.32
C SER A 903 20.04 -24.23 -14.70
N HIS A 904 20.11 -22.90 -14.72
CA HIS A 904 20.18 -22.13 -15.96
C HIS A 904 21.06 -20.91 -15.77
N GLN A 905 21.53 -20.35 -16.87
CA GLN A 905 22.31 -19.10 -16.93
C GLN A 905 21.62 -18.18 -17.94
N THR A 906 20.86 -17.21 -17.44
CA THR A 906 20.24 -16.15 -18.27
C THR A 906 21.28 -15.08 -18.56
N ILE A 907 21.49 -14.74 -19.84
CA ILE A 907 22.42 -13.70 -20.29
C ILE A 907 21.66 -12.42 -20.60
N GLY A 908 20.48 -12.55 -21.17
CA GLY A 908 19.58 -11.44 -21.46
C GLY A 908 18.13 -11.90 -21.49
N CYS A 909 17.20 -11.02 -21.11
CA CYS A 909 15.77 -11.32 -21.12
C CYS A 909 14.97 -10.05 -20.93
N THR A 910 13.86 -9.88 -21.67
CA THR A 910 12.98 -8.70 -21.58
C THR A 910 12.19 -8.61 -20.26
N TYR A 911 11.93 -9.72 -19.57
CA TYR A 911 11.15 -9.74 -18.32
C TYR A 911 11.94 -9.41 -17.05
N ALA A 912 13.25 -9.31 -17.12
CA ALA A 912 14.06 -9.11 -15.95
C ALA A 912 14.90 -7.84 -16.09
N ASN A 913 14.53 -6.76 -15.44
CA ASN A 913 15.32 -5.53 -15.30
C ASN A 913 16.76 -5.75 -14.75
N ASN A 914 17.11 -6.98 -14.40
CA ASN A 914 18.39 -7.40 -13.85
C ASN A 914 19.35 -8.00 -14.89
N PHE A 915 18.95 -8.11 -16.18
CA PHE A 915 19.80 -8.65 -17.24
C PHE A 915 19.81 -7.70 -18.45
N PRO A 916 20.50 -6.55 -18.36
CA PRO A 916 20.55 -5.56 -19.44
C PRO A 916 21.49 -6.01 -20.55
N LEU A 917 21.13 -7.02 -21.32
CA LEU A 917 21.81 -7.32 -22.57
C LEU A 917 21.19 -6.43 -23.67
N ALA A 918 21.89 -5.38 -24.08
CA ALA A 918 21.53 -4.68 -25.30
C ALA A 918 21.98 -5.53 -26.50
N LEU A 919 21.00 -6.06 -27.25
CA LEU A 919 21.26 -6.73 -28.51
C LEU A 919 21.41 -5.66 -29.61
N ASN A 920 22.55 -5.68 -30.30
CA ASN A 920 22.86 -4.76 -31.39
C ASN A 920 23.34 -5.54 -32.63
N ASP A 921 23.14 -4.99 -33.80
CA ASP A 921 23.65 -5.57 -35.02
C ASP A 921 25.18 -5.64 -34.99
N GLY A 922 25.71 -6.82 -35.37
CA GLY A 922 27.14 -7.11 -35.32
C GLY A 922 27.69 -7.55 -33.97
N LEU A 923 26.83 -7.58 -32.91
CA LEU A 923 27.24 -8.13 -31.62
C LEU A 923 27.60 -9.61 -31.76
N THR A 924 28.72 -10.01 -31.12
CA THR A 924 29.09 -11.41 -30.91
C THR A 924 29.22 -11.65 -29.41
N LEU A 925 28.51 -12.65 -28.92
CA LEU A 925 28.70 -13.21 -27.58
C LEU A 925 29.54 -14.50 -27.69
N GLU A 926 30.58 -14.61 -26.89
CA GLU A 926 31.34 -15.85 -26.76
C GLU A 926 31.21 -16.39 -25.35
N LEU A 927 30.73 -17.62 -25.23
CA LEU A 927 30.51 -18.32 -23.98
C LEU A 927 31.58 -19.41 -23.85
N ARG A 928 32.43 -19.31 -22.80
CA ARG A 928 33.50 -20.27 -22.52
C ARG A 928 33.19 -21.08 -21.28
N PRO A 929 33.32 -22.42 -21.31
CA PRO A 929 33.28 -23.24 -20.10
C PRO A 929 34.26 -22.71 -19.07
N GLN A 930 33.81 -22.51 -17.82
CA GLN A 930 34.68 -22.06 -16.74
C GLN A 930 34.97 -23.19 -15.75
N ALA A 931 36.23 -23.32 -15.32
CA ALA A 931 36.53 -24.06 -14.10
C ALA A 931 35.94 -23.28 -12.90
N ASN A 932 35.37 -23.96 -11.90
CA ASN A 932 34.81 -23.34 -10.72
C ASN A 932 35.78 -22.30 -10.11
N PRO A 933 35.51 -20.98 -10.22
CA PRO A 933 36.43 -19.95 -9.77
C PRO A 933 36.66 -19.95 -8.24
N GLN A 934 35.78 -20.53 -7.44
CA GLN A 934 35.97 -20.64 -5.99
C GLN A 934 37.17 -21.45 -5.56
N VAL A 935 37.74 -22.26 -6.45
CA VAL A 935 38.94 -23.05 -6.17
C VAL A 935 40.20 -22.17 -6.10
N TRP A 936 40.23 -21.06 -6.84
CA TRP A 936 41.40 -20.19 -6.95
C TRP A 936 41.17 -18.72 -6.51
N LEU A 937 39.90 -18.28 -6.38
CA LEU A 937 39.53 -16.95 -5.95
C LEU A 937 38.60 -17.05 -4.73
N SER A 938 38.87 -16.27 -3.69
CA SER A 938 38.02 -16.19 -2.50
C SER A 938 37.86 -14.77 -2.00
N ILE A 939 36.75 -14.49 -1.32
CA ILE A 939 36.48 -13.22 -0.67
C ILE A 939 36.63 -13.42 0.84
N PRO A 940 37.72 -12.94 1.49
CA PRO A 940 37.92 -13.07 2.92
C PRO A 940 36.98 -12.11 3.68
N GLY A 941 36.25 -12.63 4.68
CA GLY A 941 35.40 -11.81 5.55
C GLY A 941 33.99 -11.58 4.99
N SER A 942 33.38 -10.44 5.36
CA SER A 942 32.05 -10.07 4.87
C SER A 942 32.14 -9.50 3.45
N ALA A 943 31.44 -10.13 2.52
CA ALA A 943 31.40 -9.75 1.12
C ALA A 943 30.45 -8.57 0.83
N GLY A 944 30.08 -7.77 1.82
CA GLY A 944 29.14 -6.66 1.66
C GLY A 944 29.31 -5.57 2.71
N GLY A 945 28.68 -4.43 2.46
CA GLY A 945 28.75 -3.27 3.34
C GLY A 945 27.84 -2.14 2.93
N THR A 946 28.00 -1.00 3.63
CA THR A 946 27.31 0.26 3.30
C THR A 946 28.33 1.37 3.20
N LEU A 947 28.32 2.12 2.09
CA LEU A 947 29.17 3.30 1.86
C LEU A 947 28.32 4.57 1.99
N ALA A 948 28.75 5.49 2.83
CA ALA A 948 28.17 6.83 2.85
C ALA A 948 28.42 7.56 1.50
N ALA A 949 27.68 8.63 1.26
CA ALA A 949 27.88 9.47 0.08
C ALA A 949 29.33 9.92 -0.09
N GLY A 950 29.89 9.77 -1.29
CA GLY A 950 31.28 10.14 -1.63
C GLY A 950 32.35 9.22 -1.06
N VAL A 951 32.02 8.16 -0.34
CA VAL A 951 32.99 7.23 0.28
C VAL A 951 33.35 6.09 -0.68
N SER A 952 34.65 5.72 -0.68
CA SER A 952 35.17 4.54 -1.39
C SER A 952 35.49 3.39 -0.44
N ALA A 953 35.42 2.18 -0.94
CA ALA A 953 35.90 0.98 -0.25
C ALA A 953 36.76 0.12 -1.20
N ASP A 954 37.81 -0.50 -0.64
CA ASP A 954 38.62 -1.50 -1.30
C ASP A 954 38.28 -2.88 -0.74
N ILE A 955 37.58 -3.71 -1.53
CA ILE A 955 37.16 -5.05 -1.13
C ILE A 955 38.32 -6.03 -1.37
N PRO A 956 38.90 -6.65 -0.33
CA PRO A 956 40.00 -7.57 -0.50
C PRO A 956 39.54 -8.90 -1.11
N LEU A 957 40.28 -9.42 -2.04
CA LEU A 957 40.09 -10.72 -2.69
C LEU A 957 41.42 -11.50 -2.55
N THR A 958 41.34 -12.79 -2.26
CA THR A 958 42.50 -13.68 -2.25
C THR A 958 42.46 -14.57 -3.47
N ALA A 959 43.53 -14.48 -4.30
CA ALA A 959 43.67 -15.27 -5.50
C ALA A 959 44.89 -16.21 -5.39
N ARG A 960 44.77 -17.44 -5.90
CA ARG A 960 45.81 -18.47 -5.92
C ARG A 960 45.95 -19.04 -7.32
N TRP A 961 47.20 -19.13 -7.82
CA TRP A 961 47.42 -19.79 -9.11
C TRP A 961 47.34 -21.31 -8.99
N ILE A 962 46.42 -21.92 -9.77
CA ILE A 962 46.21 -23.39 -9.81
C ILE A 962 46.16 -23.96 -11.22
N GLY A 963 46.31 -23.15 -12.26
CA GLY A 963 46.21 -23.55 -13.67
C GLY A 963 47.51 -24.18 -14.22
N PRO A 964 47.46 -24.79 -15.41
CA PRO A 964 48.63 -25.27 -16.14
C PRO A 964 49.49 -24.05 -16.59
N LEU A 965 50.76 -24.34 -16.86
CA LEU A 965 51.74 -23.35 -17.36
C LEU A 965 51.22 -22.70 -18.66
N SER A 966 51.36 -21.37 -18.80
CA SER A 966 50.94 -20.55 -19.95
C SER A 966 49.44 -20.33 -20.13
N SER A 967 48.62 -20.48 -19.10
CA SER A 967 47.18 -20.16 -19.13
C SER A 967 46.85 -18.89 -18.35
N THR A 968 45.71 -18.28 -18.61
CA THR A 968 45.14 -17.18 -17.82
C THR A 968 43.89 -17.70 -17.09
N GLN A 969 43.80 -17.45 -15.77
CA GLN A 969 42.59 -17.74 -15.01
C GLN A 969 41.69 -16.50 -14.96
N GLN A 970 40.42 -16.66 -15.18
CA GLN A 970 39.46 -15.56 -15.18
C GLN A 970 38.25 -15.89 -14.29
N ALA A 971 37.75 -14.87 -13.60
CA ALA A 971 36.53 -14.93 -12.81
C ALA A 971 35.73 -13.65 -12.95
N ARG A 972 34.44 -13.74 -12.67
CA ARG A 972 33.55 -12.60 -12.58
C ARG A 972 33.11 -12.41 -11.13
N LEU A 973 33.01 -11.17 -10.70
CA LEU A 973 32.45 -10.76 -9.43
C LEU A 973 31.13 -10.09 -9.72
N ARG A 974 30.09 -10.57 -9.09
CA ARG A 974 28.76 -9.98 -9.14
C ARG A 974 28.58 -9.08 -7.93
N ILE A 975 28.36 -7.79 -8.16
CA ILE A 975 28.08 -6.79 -7.13
C ILE A 975 26.59 -6.44 -7.25
N VAL A 976 25.83 -6.78 -6.21
CA VAL A 976 24.42 -6.39 -6.08
C VAL A 976 24.37 -5.17 -5.17
N SER A 977 23.66 -4.12 -5.57
CA SER A 977 23.55 -2.89 -4.80
C SER A 977 22.15 -2.31 -4.81
N ASN A 978 21.89 -1.34 -3.95
CA ASN A 978 20.65 -0.56 -3.93
C ASN A 978 20.68 0.66 -4.87
N ASP A 979 21.62 0.72 -5.81
CA ASP A 979 21.61 1.72 -6.89
C ASP A 979 20.44 1.42 -7.85
N PRO A 980 19.42 2.28 -7.96
CA PRO A 980 18.24 1.98 -8.77
C PRO A 980 18.50 1.98 -10.29
N ARG A 981 19.62 2.58 -10.75
CA ARG A 981 20.01 2.57 -12.18
C ARG A 981 20.87 1.36 -12.55
N GLN A 982 21.61 0.84 -11.58
CA GLN A 982 22.54 -0.25 -11.80
C GLN A 982 22.55 -1.18 -10.59
N PRO A 983 21.45 -1.91 -10.35
CA PRO A 983 21.32 -2.78 -9.18
C PRO A 983 22.29 -3.95 -9.19
N VAL A 984 22.80 -4.32 -10.36
CA VAL A 984 23.82 -5.37 -10.54
C VAL A 984 24.95 -4.85 -11.43
N THR A 985 26.16 -5.02 -10.95
CA THR A 985 27.39 -4.67 -11.69
C THR A 985 28.33 -5.87 -11.71
N ILE A 986 29.04 -6.05 -12.81
CA ILE A 986 30.02 -7.13 -12.97
C ILE A 986 31.42 -6.54 -13.04
N ALA A 987 32.28 -7.00 -12.16
CA ALA A 987 33.74 -6.79 -12.27
C ALA A 987 34.44 -8.09 -12.73
N ARG A 988 35.52 -7.97 -13.44
CA ARG A 988 36.34 -9.10 -13.95
C ARG A 988 37.63 -9.22 -13.18
N VAL A 989 38.05 -10.45 -12.87
CA VAL A 989 39.34 -10.77 -12.29
C VAL A 989 40.12 -11.63 -13.28
N GLN A 990 41.32 -11.22 -13.60
CA GLN A 990 42.25 -11.97 -14.47
C GLN A 990 43.53 -12.24 -13.73
N LEU A 991 43.90 -13.51 -13.58
CA LEU A 991 45.14 -13.95 -12.97
C LEU A 991 46.07 -14.48 -14.05
N ASN A 992 47.28 -13.92 -14.12
CA ASN A 992 48.32 -14.34 -15.03
C ASN A 992 49.36 -15.11 -14.25
N GLU A 993 50.04 -16.04 -14.94
CA GLU A 993 51.20 -16.76 -14.37
C GLU A 993 52.38 -15.81 -14.17
N GLY A 994 53.03 -15.89 -13.01
CA GLY A 994 54.30 -15.25 -12.74
C GLY A 994 55.49 -16.04 -13.36
N VAL A 995 56.70 -15.64 -13.01
CA VAL A 995 57.92 -16.34 -13.49
C VAL A 995 57.89 -17.79 -12.98
N PRO A 996 58.08 -18.82 -13.85
CA PRO A 996 58.17 -20.20 -13.41
C PRO A 996 59.35 -20.34 -12.43
N ALA A 997 59.07 -20.98 -11.27
CA ALA A 997 60.18 -21.36 -10.38
C ALA A 997 61.20 -22.21 -11.17
N PRO A 998 62.52 -21.94 -11.09
CA PRO A 998 63.52 -22.73 -11.82
C PRO A 998 63.32 -24.22 -11.43
N TYR A 999 63.13 -25.05 -12.42
CA TYR A 999 62.94 -26.48 -12.22
C TYR A 999 64.24 -27.04 -11.53
N GLN A 1000 64.12 -27.44 -10.25
CA GLN A 1000 65.12 -28.37 -9.69
C GLN A 1000 64.89 -29.73 -10.31
N VAL A 1001 65.67 -30.08 -11.32
CA VAL A 1001 65.71 -31.42 -11.86
C VAL A 1001 66.37 -32.31 -10.78
N ILE A 1002 65.59 -33.01 -10.00
CA ILE A 1002 66.05 -34.06 -9.14
C ILE A 1002 66.42 -35.23 -10.06
N VAL A 1003 67.67 -35.35 -10.43
CA VAL A 1003 68.23 -36.50 -11.09
C VAL A 1003 68.31 -37.61 -10.03
N PRO A 1004 67.64 -38.74 -10.13
CA PRO A 1004 67.79 -39.83 -9.19
C PRO A 1004 69.23 -40.41 -9.37
N MET A 1005 70.07 -40.28 -8.36
CA MET A 1005 71.33 -41.00 -8.33
C MET A 1005 71.06 -42.49 -8.16
N VAL A 1006 71.23 -43.24 -9.25
CA VAL A 1006 71.21 -44.72 -9.21
C VAL A 1006 72.61 -45.11 -8.66
N TYR A 1007 72.69 -45.52 -7.38
CA TYR A 1007 73.82 -46.28 -6.89
C TYR A 1007 73.90 -47.65 -7.52
N ARG A 1008 75.02 -47.98 -8.13
CA ARG A 1008 75.36 -49.33 -8.50
C ARG A 1008 75.94 -50.10 -7.32
#